data_79f3f9c518c6d9d31a9e9cd01e0b10de
#
_entry.id   79f3f9c518c6d9d31a9e9cd01e0b10de
#
_cell.length_a   1.000
_cell.length_b   1.000
_cell.length_c   1.000
_cell.angle_alpha   90.00
_cell.angle_beta   90.00
_cell.angle_gamma   90.00
#
_symmetry.space_group_name_H-M   'P 1'
#
loop_
_entity.id
_entity.type
_entity.pdbx_description
1 polymer ?
#
loop_
_entity_poly.entity_id
_entity_poly.type
_entity_poly.pdbx_seq_one_letter_code
_entity_poly.pdbx_strand_id
1 'polypeptide(L)'
;MSKRFIIAILALFMAGVAFAQLVPTSQMTGKVVDNTGAPLPGVSVEATSPRLVGKATAVTDGDGNYRLFSLPSGVYEVTFTLQGFQTLVRQDIVVQLSQTITLNATLNQAALEEQVTVIGQSPLIDVKSTVKSQTMTKEVFMALPRNRSFDGLISTMPGVQYDNRTGGLSVDGATGTENMWYMDGADITQPHIGTNAQGAVMELVDEVKVTASGYNAEFGGSMGGVVNVITRSGGNAYHGDVSFYYNDNSQFMQGKSREYFRWSPLNSDIPEYVNDDDLYWGGGRTRDDYKRFEGVFTLGGYILKDKLWFFGSVNPIYSRTYAQRFFNTDPEPRPLYPFYRKDLGFNGQIKLTAAPARGLRVSASMVNNWSNYRGAVPSRLGSGTKTYAWGLEGFDYPNWSAAFLADYSASNNFLISLRGGYHMSDQNNQQIANRFTTYYFNNENLMFDTDPFYIANPTLLRLAGAANYGGSRSVQDRYTLEKFSGNLDLSYFVSLAGEHAWKAGFQIIRDQEDVLSGPTSPMVNISWDQECTALEPYGTPATRGTYGFYDIRGSWRQPYGSAWDIFRNTYAIYLQDSWTISGKLTLNAGVRTESEYIPTFNENVPDEFRKPIQFGFEDKIAPRFGAVYDVFGDSTLKIFGSFGIYYDVMKLYMAEGAFGGFKWQTDYYTLDVADYRLIAANNLVGNTDPGAGASGDAAISQAAGGTYL
;
A
#
# COMPACT_ATOMS: atom_id res chain seq x y z
N MET A 1 13.55 -3.52 22.30
CA MET A 1 13.54 -2.32 21.43
C MET A 1 14.98 -2.03 21.05
N SER A 2 15.35 -2.10 19.76
CA SER A 2 16.73 -1.90 19.36
C SER A 2 17.12 -0.42 19.50
N LYS A 3 18.41 -0.16 19.78
CA LYS A 3 18.96 1.21 19.84
C LYS A 3 18.65 2.03 18.59
N ARG A 4 18.43 1.37 17.45
CA ARG A 4 18.01 1.98 16.17
C ARG A 4 16.60 2.61 16.26
N PHE A 5 15.69 2.02 17.05
CA PHE A 5 14.32 2.53 17.22
C PHE A 5 14.29 3.83 18.03
N ILE A 6 15.13 3.93 19.07
CA ILE A 6 15.27 5.16 19.89
C ILE A 6 15.96 6.26 19.10
N ILE A 7 16.98 5.91 18.29
CA ILE A 7 17.69 6.84 17.41
C ILE A 7 16.74 7.34 16.30
N ALA A 8 15.88 6.48 15.75
CA ALA A 8 14.88 6.89 14.76
C ALA A 8 13.86 7.89 15.34
N ILE A 9 13.39 7.67 16.56
CA ILE A 9 12.49 8.62 17.27
C ILE A 9 13.22 9.95 17.56
N LEU A 10 14.48 9.92 18.01
CA LEU A 10 15.28 11.12 18.25
C LEU A 10 15.66 11.82 16.93
N ALA A 11 15.98 11.09 15.88
CA ALA A 11 16.23 11.63 14.56
C ALA A 11 14.96 12.24 13.93
N LEU A 12 13.77 11.67 14.16
CA LEU A 12 12.49 12.26 13.78
C LEU A 12 12.23 13.60 14.48
N PHE A 13 12.66 13.73 15.74
CA PHE A 13 12.57 14.99 16.50
C PHE A 13 13.59 16.03 16.03
N MET A 14 14.77 15.62 15.56
CA MET A 14 15.84 16.52 15.12
C MET A 14 15.82 16.81 13.61
N ALA A 15 15.24 15.92 12.78
CA ALA A 15 15.08 16.10 11.33
C ALA A 15 13.84 16.95 10.95
N GLY A 16 13.15 17.54 11.91
CA GLY A 16 11.97 18.39 11.70
C GLY A 16 12.20 19.69 10.92
N VAL A 17 13.25 19.78 10.11
CA VAL A 17 13.60 20.99 9.34
C VAL A 17 13.60 20.76 7.83
N ALA A 18 13.42 19.54 7.34
CA ALA A 18 13.39 19.33 5.89
C ALA A 18 12.41 18.21 5.52
N PHE A 19 11.45 18.54 4.63
CA PHE A 19 10.69 17.68 3.72
C PHE A 19 9.30 17.19 4.15
N ALA A 20 8.34 17.38 3.24
CA ALA A 20 6.92 17.30 3.53
C ALA A 20 6.01 16.74 2.43
N GLN A 21 4.88 16.11 2.75
CA GLN A 21 3.91 15.52 1.80
C GLN A 21 2.42 15.83 2.09
N LEU A 22 1.56 15.66 1.07
CA LEU A 22 0.17 16.12 0.99
C LEU A 22 -0.82 15.46 1.96
N VAL A 23 -1.39 16.21 2.91
CA VAL A 23 -2.77 16.01 3.38
C VAL A 23 -3.55 17.29 3.09
N PRO A 24 -4.63 17.24 2.31
CA PRO A 24 -5.48 18.38 2.13
C PRO A 24 -6.24 18.65 3.42
N THR A 25 -6.03 19.80 4.03
CA THR A 25 -6.87 20.34 5.10
C THR A 25 -8.10 20.96 4.50
N SER A 26 -9.21 20.92 5.23
CA SER A 26 -10.43 21.60 4.82
C SER A 26 -10.36 23.07 5.16
N GLN A 27 -11.14 23.86 4.45
CA GLN A 27 -11.25 25.29 4.71
C GLN A 27 -12.71 25.71 4.67
N MET A 28 -13.01 26.81 5.37
CA MET A 28 -14.31 27.45 5.34
C MET A 28 -14.12 28.89 4.86
N THR A 29 -14.90 29.28 3.87
CA THR A 29 -14.88 30.63 3.30
C THR A 29 -16.30 31.16 3.20
N GLY A 30 -16.49 32.45 3.14
CA GLY A 30 -17.80 33.04 2.94
C GLY A 30 -17.75 34.54 2.95
N LYS A 31 -18.89 35.12 2.66
CA LYS A 31 -19.10 36.56 2.67
C LYS A 31 -20.10 36.91 3.77
N VAL A 32 -19.81 37.97 4.52
CA VAL A 32 -20.70 38.52 5.52
C VAL A 32 -21.25 39.88 5.03
N VAL A 33 -22.56 39.97 5.02
CA VAL A 33 -23.29 41.15 4.56
C VAL A 33 -24.31 41.61 5.60
N ASP A 34 -24.80 42.85 5.48
CA ASP A 34 -25.94 43.30 6.25
C ASP A 34 -27.27 42.89 5.58
N ASN A 35 -28.38 43.28 6.18
CA ASN A 35 -29.72 43.01 5.66
C ASN A 35 -30.07 43.77 4.33
N THR A 36 -29.22 44.71 3.90
CA THR A 36 -29.34 45.39 2.61
C THR A 36 -28.47 44.75 1.53
N GLY A 37 -27.64 43.75 1.91
CA GLY A 37 -26.67 43.11 1.03
C GLY A 37 -25.32 43.82 0.96
N ALA A 38 -25.08 44.88 1.76
CA ALA A 38 -23.80 45.58 1.79
C ALA A 38 -22.76 44.76 2.56
N PRO A 39 -21.49 44.67 2.08
CA PRO A 39 -20.45 43.90 2.76
C PRO A 39 -20.10 44.49 4.12
N LEU A 40 -19.85 43.64 5.11
CA LEU A 40 -19.48 43.99 6.47
C LEU A 40 -18.00 43.68 6.73
N PRO A 41 -17.09 44.66 6.66
CA PRO A 41 -15.70 44.45 7.08
C PRO A 41 -15.57 44.45 8.59
N GLY A 42 -14.53 43.74 9.10
CA GLY A 42 -14.21 43.73 10.52
C GLY A 42 -15.05 42.77 11.38
N VAL A 43 -15.90 41.95 10.79
CA VAL A 43 -16.63 40.88 11.50
C VAL A 43 -15.65 39.80 12.00
N SER A 44 -15.68 39.53 13.29
CA SER A 44 -14.96 38.42 13.89
C SER A 44 -15.73 37.13 13.60
N VAL A 45 -15.07 36.16 12.93
CA VAL A 45 -15.60 34.84 12.64
C VAL A 45 -14.82 33.82 13.46
N GLU A 46 -15.50 33.09 14.32
CA GLU A 46 -14.91 32.08 15.18
C GLU A 46 -15.58 30.72 14.92
N ALA A 47 -14.78 29.69 14.60
CA ALA A 47 -15.23 28.31 14.46
C ALA A 47 -14.69 27.45 15.60
N THR A 48 -15.56 26.65 16.19
CA THR A 48 -15.26 25.69 17.26
C THR A 48 -15.77 24.30 16.89
N SER A 49 -15.05 23.27 17.31
CA SER A 49 -15.46 21.87 17.14
C SER A 49 -14.76 21.02 18.22
N PRO A 50 -15.37 19.92 18.68
CA PRO A 50 -14.69 18.96 19.54
C PRO A 50 -13.41 18.38 18.93
N ARG A 51 -13.32 18.37 17.60
CA ARG A 51 -12.15 17.88 16.83
C ARG A 51 -11.16 18.99 16.46
N LEU A 52 -11.56 20.24 16.57
CA LEU A 52 -10.68 21.35 16.34
C LEU A 52 -9.87 21.65 17.61
N VAL A 53 -8.61 21.80 17.40
CA VAL A 53 -7.62 22.21 18.38
C VAL A 53 -7.80 23.73 18.65
N GLY A 54 -8.33 24.10 19.78
CA GLY A 54 -8.63 25.49 20.10
C GLY A 54 -9.80 26.02 19.25
N LYS A 55 -9.64 27.25 18.77
CA LYS A 55 -10.61 27.94 17.93
C LYS A 55 -9.94 28.39 16.63
N ALA A 56 -10.61 28.26 15.50
CA ALA A 56 -10.19 28.90 14.27
C ALA A 56 -10.85 30.28 14.19
N THR A 57 -10.07 31.33 13.97
CA THR A 57 -10.57 32.72 13.93
C THR A 57 -10.12 33.43 12.67
N ALA A 58 -11.02 34.20 12.09
CA ALA A 58 -10.73 35.09 10.98
C ALA A 58 -11.47 36.44 11.19
N VAL A 59 -11.06 37.45 10.45
CA VAL A 59 -11.76 38.74 10.41
C VAL A 59 -12.08 39.03 8.95
N THR A 60 -13.30 39.52 8.68
CA THR A 60 -13.71 39.87 7.31
C THR A 60 -12.91 41.04 6.75
N ASP A 61 -12.53 40.94 5.47
CA ASP A 61 -11.84 41.98 4.70
C ASP A 61 -12.78 43.12 4.27
N GLY A 62 -12.26 44.07 3.46
CA GLY A 62 -13.02 45.23 2.95
C GLY A 62 -14.26 44.88 2.12
N ASP A 63 -14.27 43.69 1.50
CA ASP A 63 -15.37 43.16 0.70
C ASP A 63 -16.29 42.22 1.49
N GLY A 64 -16.07 42.10 2.82
CA GLY A 64 -16.81 41.23 3.72
C GLY A 64 -16.43 39.76 3.65
N ASN A 65 -15.38 39.39 2.94
CA ASN A 65 -14.96 37.98 2.82
C ASN A 65 -14.12 37.54 4.02
N TYR A 66 -14.25 36.25 4.41
CA TYR A 66 -13.45 35.63 5.44
C TYR A 66 -12.97 34.23 5.01
N ARG A 67 -11.88 33.73 5.65
CA ARG A 67 -11.37 32.38 5.46
C ARG A 67 -10.85 31.81 6.76
N LEU A 68 -11.22 30.56 7.01
CA LEU A 68 -10.71 29.73 8.08
C LEU A 68 -9.97 28.54 7.46
N PHE A 69 -8.68 28.39 7.79
CA PHE A 69 -7.81 27.37 7.23
C PHE A 69 -7.60 26.20 8.17
N SER A 70 -7.08 25.10 7.63
CA SER A 70 -6.57 23.94 8.38
C SER A 70 -7.60 23.34 9.33
N LEU A 71 -8.86 23.28 8.87
CA LEU A 71 -9.95 22.72 9.64
C LEU A 71 -9.92 21.19 9.55
N PRO A 72 -9.81 20.45 10.67
CA PRO A 72 -10.07 19.01 10.68
C PRO A 72 -11.50 18.69 10.26
N SER A 73 -11.72 17.47 9.77
CA SER A 73 -13.08 16.97 9.58
C SER A 73 -13.82 16.88 10.91
N GLY A 74 -15.09 17.25 10.90
CA GLY A 74 -15.93 17.24 12.11
C GLY A 74 -17.15 18.16 12.01
N VAL A 75 -17.91 18.22 13.08
CA VAL A 75 -19.07 19.13 13.21
C VAL A 75 -18.60 20.40 13.92
N TYR A 76 -18.96 21.54 13.34
CA TYR A 76 -18.54 22.86 13.77
C TYR A 76 -19.71 23.74 14.18
N GLU A 77 -19.44 24.61 15.14
CA GLU A 77 -20.22 25.79 15.45
C GLU A 77 -19.43 27.01 15.00
N VAL A 78 -20.07 27.90 14.26
CA VAL A 78 -19.44 29.11 13.71
C VAL A 78 -20.19 30.35 14.21
N THR A 79 -19.48 31.24 14.89
CA THR A 79 -19.99 32.46 15.48
C THR A 79 -19.48 33.69 14.72
N PHE A 80 -20.39 34.58 14.34
CA PHE A 80 -20.11 35.84 13.69
C PHE A 80 -20.46 37.00 14.62
N THR A 81 -19.47 37.85 14.92
CA THR A 81 -19.64 38.96 15.89
C THR A 81 -19.11 40.27 15.30
N LEU A 82 -19.94 41.32 15.36
CA LEU A 82 -19.56 42.68 15.02
C LEU A 82 -20.26 43.63 15.96
N GLN A 83 -19.54 44.64 16.49
CA GLN A 83 -20.14 45.64 17.37
C GLN A 83 -21.27 46.42 16.66
N GLY A 84 -22.45 46.49 17.28
CA GLY A 84 -23.63 47.09 16.71
C GLY A 84 -24.52 46.16 15.86
N PHE A 85 -24.14 44.88 15.74
CA PHE A 85 -24.93 43.86 15.07
C PHE A 85 -25.27 42.72 16.02
N GLN A 86 -26.33 41.98 15.70
CA GLN A 86 -26.70 40.75 16.42
C GLN A 86 -25.67 39.68 16.18
N THR A 87 -25.21 39.00 17.25
CA THR A 87 -24.33 37.82 17.11
C THR A 87 -25.08 36.68 16.43
N LEU A 88 -24.56 36.19 15.31
CA LEU A 88 -25.10 35.03 14.61
C LEU A 88 -24.28 33.81 14.90
N VAL A 89 -24.93 32.72 15.35
CA VAL A 89 -24.32 31.41 15.58
C VAL A 89 -24.93 30.41 14.59
N ARG A 90 -24.04 29.72 13.84
CA ARG A 90 -24.39 28.62 12.94
C ARG A 90 -23.90 27.32 13.55
N GLN A 91 -24.79 26.40 13.85
CA GLN A 91 -24.49 25.08 14.43
C GLN A 91 -24.61 23.98 13.38
N ASP A 92 -24.06 22.80 13.69
CA ASP A 92 -24.13 21.58 12.91
C ASP A 92 -23.51 21.71 11.49
N ILE A 93 -22.46 22.52 11.34
CA ILE A 93 -21.72 22.64 10.08
C ILE A 93 -20.76 21.46 9.96
N VAL A 94 -21.07 20.53 9.07
CA VAL A 94 -20.21 19.34 8.81
C VAL A 94 -19.08 19.69 7.85
N VAL A 95 -17.86 19.54 8.30
CA VAL A 95 -16.64 19.71 7.51
C VAL A 95 -16.05 18.34 7.20
N GLN A 96 -15.94 17.99 5.92
CA GLN A 96 -15.30 16.75 5.45
C GLN A 96 -13.88 17.01 4.94
N LEU A 97 -13.08 15.96 4.85
CA LEU A 97 -11.69 16.05 4.40
C LEU A 97 -11.55 16.71 3.02
N SER A 98 -10.60 17.66 2.91
CA SER A 98 -10.29 18.36 1.65
C SER A 98 -11.49 19.07 1.04
N GLN A 99 -12.39 19.56 1.84
CA GLN A 99 -13.57 20.28 1.40
C GLN A 99 -13.38 21.80 1.58
N THR A 100 -13.82 22.57 0.61
CA THR A 100 -14.02 24.01 0.79
C THR A 100 -15.50 24.26 1.03
N ILE A 101 -15.85 24.67 2.26
CA ILE A 101 -17.21 25.02 2.63
C ILE A 101 -17.42 26.52 2.39
N THR A 102 -18.44 26.86 1.61
CA THR A 102 -18.88 28.26 1.47
C THR A 102 -20.03 28.52 2.44
N LEU A 103 -19.77 29.30 3.50
CA LEU A 103 -20.75 29.65 4.51
C LEU A 103 -20.94 31.18 4.55
N ASN A 104 -21.94 31.66 3.84
CA ASN A 104 -22.30 33.10 3.83
C ASN A 104 -23.16 33.44 5.05
N ALA A 105 -23.04 34.66 5.54
CA ALA A 105 -23.79 35.14 6.69
C ALA A 105 -24.39 36.56 6.45
N THR A 106 -25.62 36.75 6.95
CA THR A 106 -26.25 38.05 6.97
C THR A 106 -26.43 38.47 8.42
N LEU A 107 -25.89 39.63 8.82
CA LEU A 107 -26.03 40.18 10.16
C LEU A 107 -27.07 41.28 10.18
N ASN A 108 -27.96 41.26 11.15
CA ASN A 108 -28.94 42.31 11.39
C ASN A 108 -28.37 43.31 12.41
N GLN A 109 -28.70 44.58 12.24
CA GLN A 109 -28.38 45.61 13.24
C GLN A 109 -29.10 45.31 14.56
N ALA A 110 -28.36 45.37 15.69
CA ALA A 110 -28.92 45.12 17.01
C ALA A 110 -29.42 46.42 17.63
N ALA A 111 -30.66 46.39 18.13
CA ALA A 111 -31.18 47.46 19.03
C ALA A 111 -30.76 47.20 20.51
N LEU A 112 -30.41 45.94 20.85
CA LEU A 112 -29.81 45.44 22.08
C LEU A 112 -28.95 44.20 21.75
N GLU A 113 -27.98 43.82 22.62
CA GLU A 113 -27.16 42.61 22.42
C GLU A 113 -28.04 41.34 22.48
N GLU A 114 -28.61 40.94 21.37
CA GLU A 114 -29.35 39.69 21.21
C GLU A 114 -28.52 38.70 20.37
N GLN A 115 -28.51 37.47 20.80
CA GLN A 115 -27.88 36.38 20.06
C GLN A 115 -28.95 35.61 19.28
N VAL A 116 -28.73 35.41 17.99
CA VAL A 116 -29.58 34.59 17.12
C VAL A 116 -28.85 33.29 16.80
N THR A 117 -29.37 32.15 17.28
CA THR A 117 -28.86 30.85 16.94
C THR A 117 -29.67 30.30 15.77
N VAL A 118 -29.00 29.93 14.69
CA VAL A 118 -29.60 29.27 13.54
C VAL A 118 -28.97 27.90 13.39
N ILE A 119 -29.79 26.86 13.47
CA ILE A 119 -29.37 25.52 13.08
C ILE A 119 -29.21 25.53 11.57
N GLY A 120 -27.97 25.57 11.09
CA GLY A 120 -27.65 25.64 9.66
C GLY A 120 -27.52 24.24 9.10
N GLN A 121 -28.15 23.99 7.95
CA GLN A 121 -27.74 22.85 7.15
C GLN A 121 -26.39 23.20 6.50
N SER A 122 -25.40 22.34 6.67
CA SER A 122 -24.13 22.44 5.95
C SER A 122 -24.41 22.33 4.45
N PRO A 123 -23.81 23.17 3.60
CA PRO A 123 -23.87 22.94 2.16
C PRO A 123 -23.31 21.55 1.85
N LEU A 124 -24.16 20.68 1.33
CA LEU A 124 -23.78 19.31 0.99
C LEU A 124 -22.90 19.23 -0.25
N ILE A 125 -22.96 20.26 -1.09
CA ILE A 125 -22.29 20.29 -2.40
C ILE A 125 -21.15 21.32 -2.35
N ASP A 126 -19.91 20.86 -2.62
CA ASP A 126 -18.77 21.75 -2.85
C ASP A 126 -18.85 22.32 -4.28
N VAL A 127 -19.27 23.58 -4.38
CA VAL A 127 -19.46 24.29 -5.67
C VAL A 127 -18.16 24.91 -6.22
N LYS A 128 -17.02 24.72 -5.56
CA LYS A 128 -15.71 25.19 -6.04
C LYS A 128 -14.85 24.08 -6.62
N SER A 129 -15.22 22.83 -6.42
CA SER A 129 -14.45 21.65 -6.82
C SER A 129 -15.00 20.95 -8.06
N THR A 130 -14.11 20.67 -9.02
CA THR A 130 -14.35 19.81 -10.19
C THR A 130 -14.05 18.33 -9.92
N VAL A 131 -13.64 18.00 -8.70
CA VAL A 131 -13.16 16.69 -8.31
C VAL A 131 -14.32 15.73 -8.09
N LYS A 132 -14.28 14.56 -8.72
CA LYS A 132 -15.14 13.44 -8.37
C LYS A 132 -14.52 12.71 -7.18
N SER A 133 -15.05 12.92 -6.01
CA SER A 133 -14.55 12.27 -4.78
C SER A 133 -15.69 11.78 -3.92
N GLN A 134 -15.39 10.78 -3.11
CA GLN A 134 -16.29 10.23 -2.12
C GLN A 134 -15.57 10.09 -0.79
N THR A 135 -16.24 10.47 0.27
CA THR A 135 -15.74 10.40 1.63
C THR A 135 -16.59 9.44 2.45
N MET A 136 -15.93 8.62 3.24
CA MET A 136 -16.57 7.70 4.17
C MET A 136 -16.04 7.98 5.59
N THR A 137 -16.94 8.28 6.51
CA THR A 137 -16.61 8.58 7.91
C THR A 137 -16.67 7.35 8.80
N LYS A 138 -16.09 7.43 10.00
CA LYS A 138 -16.09 6.36 10.99
C LYS A 138 -17.49 5.80 11.26
N GLU A 139 -18.50 6.64 11.35
CA GLU A 139 -19.88 6.26 11.65
C GLU A 139 -20.43 5.31 10.57
N VAL A 140 -20.11 5.60 9.30
CA VAL A 140 -20.50 4.76 8.16
C VAL A 140 -19.75 3.43 8.20
N PHE A 141 -18.43 3.45 8.45
CA PHE A 141 -17.64 2.20 8.51
C PHE A 141 -18.18 1.24 9.56
N MET A 142 -18.44 1.75 10.75
CA MET A 142 -18.87 0.92 11.89
C MET A 142 -20.26 0.33 11.68
N ALA A 143 -21.08 0.89 10.78
CA ALA A 143 -22.40 0.40 10.43
C ALA A 143 -22.40 -0.69 9.35
N LEU A 144 -21.29 -0.85 8.60
CA LEU A 144 -21.23 -1.77 7.47
C LEU A 144 -20.74 -3.18 7.90
N PRO A 145 -21.43 -4.26 7.52
CA PRO A 145 -21.01 -5.63 7.82
C PRO A 145 -19.91 -6.10 6.84
N ARG A 146 -18.69 -5.57 6.98
CA ARG A 146 -17.54 -5.87 6.12
C ARG A 146 -16.35 -6.38 6.94
N ASN A 147 -15.29 -6.78 6.23
CA ASN A 147 -14.03 -7.04 6.90
C ASN A 147 -13.52 -5.75 7.58
N ARG A 148 -12.69 -5.90 8.60
CA ARG A 148 -12.28 -4.79 9.48
C ARG A 148 -11.07 -4.00 8.95
N SER A 149 -10.75 -4.09 7.65
CA SER A 149 -9.73 -3.26 7.00
C SER A 149 -10.39 -2.14 6.19
N PHE A 150 -9.73 -1.00 6.10
CA PHE A 150 -10.25 0.11 5.30
C PHE A 150 -10.30 -0.22 3.79
N ASP A 151 -9.44 -1.11 3.28
CA ASP A 151 -9.47 -1.56 1.88
C ASP A 151 -10.81 -2.22 1.53
N GLY A 152 -11.30 -3.07 2.45
CA GLY A 152 -12.61 -3.71 2.27
C GLY A 152 -13.77 -2.72 2.26
N LEU A 153 -13.61 -1.55 2.88
CA LEU A 153 -14.61 -0.48 2.88
C LEU A 153 -14.59 0.30 1.57
N ILE A 154 -13.41 0.65 1.08
CA ILE A 154 -13.25 1.40 -0.16
C ILE A 154 -13.93 0.65 -1.32
N SER A 155 -13.87 -0.68 -1.34
CA SER A 155 -14.53 -1.50 -2.36
C SER A 155 -16.07 -1.39 -2.37
N THR A 156 -16.68 -0.75 -1.35
CA THR A 156 -18.12 -0.47 -1.32
C THR A 156 -18.50 0.85 -1.99
N MET A 157 -17.50 1.69 -2.29
CA MET A 157 -17.72 2.99 -2.92
C MET A 157 -18.06 2.81 -4.40
N PRO A 158 -18.99 3.60 -4.96
CA PRO A 158 -19.29 3.59 -6.39
C PRO A 158 -18.05 3.87 -7.24
N GLY A 159 -17.84 3.05 -8.28
CA GLY A 159 -16.69 3.15 -9.18
C GLY A 159 -15.43 2.46 -8.65
N VAL A 160 -15.49 1.79 -7.50
CA VAL A 160 -14.37 1.03 -6.95
C VAL A 160 -14.68 -0.46 -6.95
N GLN A 161 -13.76 -1.27 -7.43
CA GLN A 161 -13.87 -2.73 -7.42
C GLN A 161 -12.50 -3.38 -7.24
N TYR A 162 -12.48 -4.64 -6.83
CA TYR A 162 -11.23 -5.39 -6.72
C TYR A 162 -10.73 -5.80 -8.12
N ASP A 163 -9.46 -5.54 -8.40
CA ASP A 163 -8.80 -5.95 -9.65
C ASP A 163 -8.18 -7.34 -9.48
N ASN A 164 -8.82 -8.35 -10.05
CA ASN A 164 -8.34 -9.74 -9.98
C ASN A 164 -7.10 -10.03 -10.84
N ARG A 165 -6.72 -9.13 -11.74
CA ARG A 165 -5.58 -9.34 -12.66
C ARG A 165 -4.29 -8.78 -12.11
N THR A 166 -4.31 -7.55 -11.61
CA THR A 166 -3.12 -6.87 -11.11
C THR A 166 -3.06 -6.84 -9.58
N GLY A 167 -4.15 -7.18 -8.92
CA GLY A 167 -4.33 -7.02 -7.49
C GLY A 167 -4.69 -5.59 -7.10
N GLY A 168 -5.10 -5.38 -5.85
CA GLY A 168 -5.52 -4.07 -5.34
C GLY A 168 -6.92 -3.65 -5.79
N LEU A 169 -7.21 -2.37 -5.69
CA LEU A 169 -8.51 -1.79 -6.01
C LEU A 169 -8.45 -0.98 -7.30
N SER A 170 -9.28 -1.32 -8.27
CA SER A 170 -9.54 -0.52 -9.46
C SER A 170 -10.46 0.65 -9.10
N VAL A 171 -10.09 1.87 -9.47
CA VAL A 171 -10.88 3.09 -9.28
C VAL A 171 -11.22 3.68 -10.63
N ASP A 172 -12.52 3.83 -10.94
CA ASP A 172 -13.06 4.34 -12.21
C ASP A 172 -12.46 3.66 -13.47
N GLY A 173 -12.14 2.36 -13.38
CA GLY A 173 -11.64 1.57 -14.49
C GLY A 173 -10.13 1.56 -14.69
N ALA A 174 -9.36 2.29 -13.87
CA ALA A 174 -7.92 2.14 -13.82
C ALA A 174 -7.53 0.81 -13.15
N THR A 175 -6.32 0.32 -13.38
CA THR A 175 -5.83 -0.90 -12.72
C THR A 175 -5.56 -0.67 -11.23
N GLY A 176 -5.51 -1.75 -10.45
CA GLY A 176 -5.24 -1.67 -9.02
C GLY A 176 -3.85 -1.10 -8.68
N THR A 177 -2.94 -1.06 -9.65
CA THR A 177 -1.57 -0.58 -9.52
C THR A 177 -1.36 0.89 -9.88
N GLU A 178 -2.41 1.56 -10.39
CA GLU A 178 -2.36 2.95 -10.87
C GLU A 178 -2.90 3.96 -9.85
N ASN A 179 -3.14 3.54 -8.61
CA ASN A 179 -3.63 4.39 -7.55
C ASN A 179 -2.52 4.91 -6.65
N MET A 180 -2.76 6.05 -6.00
CA MET A 180 -1.91 6.57 -4.94
C MET A 180 -2.60 6.45 -3.59
N TRP A 181 -1.83 6.07 -2.58
CA TRP A 181 -2.31 5.77 -1.23
C TRP A 181 -1.60 6.65 -0.21
N TYR A 182 -2.37 7.39 0.57
CA TYR A 182 -1.85 8.26 1.63
C TYR A 182 -2.48 7.91 2.97
N MET A 183 -1.68 7.92 4.04
CA MET A 183 -2.14 7.77 5.42
C MET A 183 -1.54 8.89 6.27
N ASP A 184 -2.41 9.73 6.85
CA ASP A 184 -2.01 10.97 7.57
C ASP A 184 -1.02 11.85 6.77
N GLY A 185 -1.02 11.74 5.44
CA GLY A 185 -0.14 12.43 4.55
C GLY A 185 1.15 11.74 4.16
N ALA A 186 1.53 10.64 4.79
CA ALA A 186 2.59 9.79 4.28
C ALA A 186 2.09 9.03 3.05
N ASP A 187 2.89 9.00 1.99
CA ASP A 187 2.67 8.13 0.85
C ASP A 187 3.00 6.68 1.24
N ILE A 188 1.98 5.84 1.28
CA ILE A 188 2.05 4.41 1.58
C ILE A 188 1.81 3.55 0.35
N THR A 189 1.96 4.12 -0.85
CA THR A 189 1.89 3.36 -2.11
C THR A 189 3.13 2.48 -2.22
N GLN A 190 2.92 1.18 -2.41
CA GLN A 190 4.01 0.21 -2.54
C GLN A 190 4.90 0.54 -3.76
N PRO A 191 6.21 0.71 -3.59
CA PRO A 191 7.10 1.08 -4.69
C PRO A 191 7.20 0.03 -5.80
N HIS A 192 7.08 -1.25 -5.44
CA HIS A 192 7.27 -2.38 -6.35
C HIS A 192 6.19 -2.45 -7.43
N ILE A 193 4.91 -2.50 -7.02
CA ILE A 193 3.77 -2.67 -7.95
C ILE A 193 2.71 -1.57 -7.90
N GLY A 194 2.77 -0.64 -6.93
CA GLY A 194 1.83 0.50 -6.86
C GLY A 194 0.52 0.23 -6.10
N THR A 195 0.40 -0.88 -5.39
CA THR A 195 -0.77 -1.16 -4.53
C THR A 195 -0.64 -0.51 -3.15
N ASN A 196 -1.63 -0.68 -2.29
CA ASN A 196 -1.53 -0.27 -0.89
C ASN A 196 -0.48 -1.10 -0.13
N ALA A 197 0.47 -0.45 0.53
CA ALA A 197 1.52 -1.13 1.31
C ALA A 197 1.19 -1.26 2.79
N GLN A 198 0.21 -0.52 3.33
CA GLN A 198 -0.07 -0.50 4.76
C GLN A 198 -1.56 -0.52 5.06
N GLY A 199 -1.99 -1.52 5.82
CA GLY A 199 -3.35 -1.60 6.34
C GLY A 199 -3.57 -0.75 7.59
N ALA A 200 -4.82 -0.45 7.90
CA ALA A 200 -5.24 0.05 9.19
C ALA A 200 -6.56 -0.61 9.57
N VAL A 201 -6.71 -0.95 10.86
CA VAL A 201 -7.99 -1.40 11.36
C VAL A 201 -8.97 -0.23 11.47
N MET A 202 -10.26 -0.51 11.30
CA MET A 202 -11.29 0.53 11.21
C MET A 202 -11.36 1.44 12.44
N GLU A 203 -11.07 0.91 13.62
CA GLU A 203 -11.11 1.67 14.88
C GLU A 203 -10.03 2.77 14.94
N LEU A 204 -8.98 2.68 14.13
CA LEU A 204 -7.93 3.69 14.04
C LEU A 204 -8.23 4.77 13.01
N VAL A 205 -9.12 4.47 12.06
CA VAL A 205 -9.47 5.36 10.95
C VAL A 205 -10.60 6.30 11.38
N ASP A 206 -10.45 7.56 11.04
CA ASP A 206 -11.46 8.59 11.24
C ASP A 206 -12.28 8.82 9.96
N GLU A 207 -11.56 8.90 8.84
CA GLU A 207 -12.15 9.21 7.54
C GLU A 207 -11.30 8.61 6.40
N VAL A 208 -11.96 8.14 5.37
CA VAL A 208 -11.32 7.74 4.10
C VAL A 208 -11.95 8.53 2.96
N LYS A 209 -11.12 9.20 2.18
CA LYS A 209 -11.54 9.89 0.95
C LYS A 209 -10.92 9.24 -0.26
N VAL A 210 -11.74 8.85 -1.21
CA VAL A 210 -11.33 8.38 -2.53
C VAL A 210 -11.63 9.46 -3.55
N THR A 211 -10.59 9.93 -4.23
CA THR A 211 -10.68 10.88 -5.33
C THR A 211 -10.43 10.13 -6.62
N ALA A 212 -11.45 10.01 -7.46
CA ALA A 212 -11.42 9.15 -8.64
C ALA A 212 -10.94 9.87 -9.90
N SER A 213 -11.34 11.13 -10.10
CA SER A 213 -10.97 11.90 -11.30
C SER A 213 -11.07 13.40 -11.08
N GLY A 214 -10.50 14.17 -12.01
CA GLY A 214 -10.54 15.64 -11.98
C GLY A 214 -9.69 16.26 -10.86
N TYR A 215 -8.75 15.52 -10.29
CA TYR A 215 -7.93 16.03 -9.20
C TYR A 215 -6.90 17.08 -9.67
N ASN A 216 -6.63 18.02 -8.79
CA ASN A 216 -5.82 19.20 -9.03
C ASN A 216 -4.34 18.86 -9.29
N ALA A 217 -3.56 19.85 -9.76
CA ALA A 217 -2.15 19.69 -10.11
C ALA A 217 -1.24 19.31 -8.94
N GLU A 218 -1.70 19.50 -7.70
CA GLU A 218 -1.00 19.05 -6.49
C GLU A 218 -0.82 17.52 -6.40
N PHE A 219 -1.70 16.74 -7.03
CA PHE A 219 -1.61 15.28 -7.06
C PHE A 219 -0.94 14.80 -8.36
N GLY A 220 -0.02 13.86 -8.26
CA GLY A 220 0.66 13.22 -9.39
C GLY A 220 0.91 11.74 -9.13
N GLY A 221 1.51 11.06 -10.10
CA GLY A 221 1.88 9.65 -9.98
C GLY A 221 0.71 8.66 -9.99
N SER A 222 -0.47 9.10 -10.41
CA SER A 222 -1.68 8.26 -10.52
C SER A 222 -2.40 8.53 -11.82
N MET A 223 -2.90 7.48 -12.46
CA MET A 223 -3.90 7.55 -13.54
C MET A 223 -5.27 7.05 -13.07
N GLY A 224 -5.31 6.38 -11.93
CA GLY A 224 -6.51 5.92 -11.24
C GLY A 224 -6.96 6.88 -10.14
N GLY A 225 -7.17 6.35 -8.95
CA GLY A 225 -7.63 7.11 -7.79
C GLY A 225 -6.52 7.58 -6.86
N VAL A 226 -6.84 8.60 -6.07
CA VAL A 226 -6.05 9.01 -4.91
C VAL A 226 -6.84 8.69 -3.65
N VAL A 227 -6.31 7.80 -2.83
CA VAL A 227 -6.92 7.36 -1.57
C VAL A 227 -6.22 8.05 -0.41
N ASN A 228 -6.96 8.82 0.37
CA ASN A 228 -6.48 9.46 1.59
C ASN A 228 -7.15 8.85 2.81
N VAL A 229 -6.36 8.32 3.72
CA VAL A 229 -6.80 7.77 5.00
C VAL A 229 -6.35 8.71 6.12
N ILE A 230 -7.29 9.21 6.90
CA ILE A 230 -7.01 10.02 8.08
C ILE A 230 -7.25 9.16 9.31
N THR A 231 -6.23 9.07 10.14
CA THR A 231 -6.34 8.37 11.42
C THR A 231 -6.88 9.29 12.50
N ARG A 232 -7.43 8.70 13.55
CA ARG A 232 -8.00 9.44 14.70
C ARG A 232 -6.96 10.31 15.39
N SER A 233 -7.44 11.40 15.98
CA SER A 233 -6.63 12.38 16.72
C SER A 233 -7.18 12.57 18.13
N GLY A 234 -6.36 13.10 19.02
CA GLY A 234 -6.81 13.57 20.34
C GLY A 234 -7.63 14.85 20.25
N GLY A 235 -8.24 15.23 21.37
CA GLY A 235 -9.04 16.44 21.51
C GLY A 235 -8.99 16.97 22.96
N ASN A 236 -9.79 18.01 23.27
CA ASN A 236 -9.85 18.62 24.60
C ASN A 236 -10.67 17.81 25.63
N ALA A 237 -11.18 16.65 25.22
CA ALA A 237 -11.79 15.66 26.10
C ALA A 237 -11.11 14.32 25.93
N TYR A 238 -10.96 13.57 27.02
CA TYR A 238 -10.48 12.20 26.96
C TYR A 238 -11.57 11.30 26.36
N HIS A 239 -11.17 10.46 25.43
CA HIS A 239 -12.04 9.49 24.80
C HIS A 239 -11.24 8.22 24.44
N GLY A 240 -11.90 7.09 24.42
CA GLY A 240 -11.24 5.83 24.08
C GLY A 240 -12.29 4.73 23.91
N ASP A 241 -11.87 3.68 23.24
CA ASP A 241 -12.68 2.52 22.96
C ASP A 241 -11.90 1.25 23.34
N VAL A 242 -12.63 0.24 23.81
CA VAL A 242 -12.11 -1.10 24.04
C VAL A 242 -13.01 -2.07 23.30
N SER A 243 -12.43 -2.88 22.43
CA SER A 243 -13.15 -3.88 21.65
C SER A 243 -12.40 -5.21 21.66
N PHE A 244 -13.16 -6.31 21.69
CA PHE A 244 -12.64 -7.66 21.59
C PHE A 244 -13.38 -8.39 20.50
N TYR A 245 -12.62 -9.10 19.67
CA TYR A 245 -13.18 -9.90 18.56
C TYR A 245 -12.65 -11.32 18.66
N TYR A 246 -13.57 -12.25 18.53
CA TYR A 246 -13.27 -13.67 18.49
C TYR A 246 -13.89 -14.27 17.23
N ASN A 247 -13.10 -15.06 16.53
CA ASN A 247 -13.54 -15.82 15.37
C ASN A 247 -12.95 -17.23 15.46
N ASP A 248 -13.77 -18.21 15.27
CA ASP A 248 -13.36 -19.60 15.08
C ASP A 248 -14.21 -20.28 14.00
N ASN A 249 -13.76 -21.42 13.55
CA ASN A 249 -14.52 -22.29 12.66
C ASN A 249 -15.05 -23.53 13.36
N SER A 250 -15.30 -23.44 14.66
CA SER A 250 -16.02 -24.50 15.39
C SER A 250 -17.41 -24.71 14.79
N GLN A 251 -18.03 -25.85 15.12
CA GLN A 251 -19.36 -26.17 14.64
C GLN A 251 -20.45 -25.11 14.93
N PHE A 252 -20.23 -24.22 15.91
CA PHE A 252 -21.17 -23.14 16.24
C PHE A 252 -20.99 -21.89 15.37
N MET A 253 -19.79 -21.62 14.87
CA MET A 253 -19.46 -20.47 14.02
C MET A 253 -19.20 -20.87 12.57
N GLN A 254 -19.30 -22.14 12.28
CA GLN A 254 -19.03 -22.68 10.96
C GLN A 254 -20.18 -22.36 10.01
N GLY A 255 -19.86 -21.76 8.88
CA GLY A 255 -20.82 -21.59 7.78
C GLY A 255 -21.28 -22.94 7.22
N LYS A 256 -22.46 -22.97 6.63
CA LYS A 256 -22.93 -24.10 5.85
C LYS A 256 -21.95 -24.38 4.71
N SER A 257 -21.68 -25.65 4.45
CA SER A 257 -20.88 -26.07 3.30
C SER A 257 -21.52 -25.56 2.00
N ARG A 258 -20.70 -25.06 1.09
CA ARG A 258 -21.16 -24.60 -0.22
C ARG A 258 -21.42 -25.80 -1.11
N GLU A 259 -22.60 -25.81 -1.71
CA GLU A 259 -23.05 -26.81 -2.68
C GLU A 259 -23.07 -26.16 -4.08
N TYR A 260 -22.47 -26.81 -5.06
CA TYR A 260 -22.42 -26.29 -6.43
C TYR A 260 -22.21 -27.41 -7.45
N PHE A 261 -22.47 -27.11 -8.69
CA PHE A 261 -22.12 -27.98 -9.81
C PHE A 261 -20.74 -27.60 -10.34
N ARG A 262 -19.92 -28.59 -10.66
CA ARG A 262 -18.69 -28.44 -11.43
C ARG A 262 -18.67 -29.44 -12.56
N TRP A 263 -17.86 -29.19 -13.58
CA TRP A 263 -17.58 -30.20 -14.59
C TRP A 263 -16.76 -31.34 -13.97
N SER A 264 -17.19 -32.57 -14.24
CA SER A 264 -16.46 -33.74 -13.75
C SER A 264 -15.05 -33.78 -14.33
N PRO A 265 -14.00 -33.97 -13.52
CA PRO A 265 -12.64 -34.12 -14.02
C PRO A 265 -12.44 -35.41 -14.85
N LEU A 266 -13.36 -36.38 -14.72
CA LEU A 266 -13.34 -37.63 -15.46
C LEU A 266 -14.12 -37.54 -16.77
N ASN A 267 -15.12 -36.66 -16.87
CA ASN A 267 -15.93 -36.44 -18.06
C ASN A 267 -16.44 -34.98 -18.08
N SER A 268 -15.86 -34.17 -18.97
CA SER A 268 -16.18 -32.75 -19.09
C SER A 268 -17.61 -32.44 -19.55
N ASP A 269 -18.33 -33.43 -20.10
CA ASP A 269 -19.67 -33.28 -20.61
C ASP A 269 -20.77 -33.46 -19.55
N ILE A 270 -20.38 -33.92 -18.34
CA ILE A 270 -21.31 -34.21 -17.25
C ILE A 270 -21.02 -33.28 -16.06
N PRO A 271 -21.99 -32.43 -15.67
CA PRO A 271 -21.84 -31.67 -14.43
C PRO A 271 -21.96 -32.61 -13.21
N GLU A 272 -21.03 -32.45 -12.27
CA GLU A 272 -20.99 -33.18 -11.02
C GLU A 272 -21.47 -32.27 -9.89
N TYR A 273 -22.45 -32.74 -9.10
CA TYR A 273 -22.85 -32.04 -7.88
C TYR A 273 -21.80 -32.27 -6.80
N VAL A 274 -21.31 -31.20 -6.23
CA VAL A 274 -20.21 -31.22 -5.28
C VAL A 274 -20.57 -30.38 -4.06
N ASN A 275 -20.32 -30.95 -2.90
CA ASN A 275 -20.29 -30.26 -1.64
C ASN A 275 -18.81 -29.96 -1.30
N ASP A 276 -18.51 -28.72 -0.89
CA ASP A 276 -17.13 -28.34 -0.52
C ASP A 276 -16.54 -29.26 0.58
N ASP A 277 -17.38 -29.74 1.51
CA ASP A 277 -16.92 -30.67 2.54
C ASP A 277 -16.55 -32.03 1.98
N ASP A 278 -17.31 -32.54 1.01
CA ASP A 278 -17.00 -33.81 0.36
C ASP A 278 -15.77 -33.70 -0.52
N LEU A 279 -15.62 -32.58 -1.22
CA LEU A 279 -14.49 -32.34 -2.12
C LEU A 279 -13.18 -32.14 -1.37
N TYR A 280 -13.18 -31.32 -0.33
CA TYR A 280 -11.96 -30.95 0.40
C TYR A 280 -11.73 -31.77 1.66
N TRP A 281 -12.78 -32.36 2.22
CA TRP A 281 -12.79 -33.06 3.50
C TRP A 281 -13.26 -34.51 3.42
N GLY A 282 -13.64 -34.99 2.25
CA GLY A 282 -14.08 -36.36 2.02
C GLY A 282 -13.06 -37.41 2.51
N GLY A 283 -13.52 -38.59 2.87
CA GLY A 283 -12.68 -39.70 3.37
C GLY A 283 -12.36 -39.61 4.87
N GLY A 284 -13.22 -39.00 5.68
CA GLY A 284 -13.05 -38.93 7.14
C GLY A 284 -12.14 -37.82 7.63
N ARG A 285 -11.82 -36.87 6.77
CA ARG A 285 -10.97 -35.71 7.09
C ARG A 285 -11.76 -34.66 7.85
N THR A 286 -11.10 -34.03 8.82
CA THR A 286 -11.68 -32.92 9.59
C THR A 286 -11.31 -31.59 8.97
N ARG A 287 -12.19 -30.58 9.10
CA ARG A 287 -11.85 -29.20 8.77
C ARG A 287 -10.71 -28.70 9.65
N ASP A 288 -9.94 -27.73 9.14
CA ASP A 288 -8.92 -27.07 9.92
C ASP A 288 -9.55 -26.37 11.12
N ASP A 289 -8.97 -26.54 12.31
CA ASP A 289 -9.38 -25.78 13.51
C ASP A 289 -8.68 -24.42 13.49
N TYR A 290 -9.45 -23.37 13.24
CA TYR A 290 -8.97 -21.98 13.18
C TYR A 290 -9.56 -21.19 14.33
N LYS A 291 -8.71 -20.47 15.06
CA LYS A 291 -9.11 -19.56 16.13
C LYS A 291 -8.36 -18.25 16.01
N ARG A 292 -9.08 -17.13 16.12
CA ARG A 292 -8.49 -15.80 16.12
C ARG A 292 -9.05 -14.97 17.26
N PHE A 293 -8.14 -14.38 18.02
CA PHE A 293 -8.41 -13.42 19.10
C PHE A 293 -7.81 -12.08 18.70
N GLU A 294 -8.56 -11.03 18.91
CA GLU A 294 -8.13 -9.68 18.57
C GLU A 294 -8.67 -8.70 19.61
N GLY A 295 -7.80 -7.87 20.16
CA GLY A 295 -8.15 -6.78 21.06
C GLY A 295 -7.85 -5.44 20.40
N VAL A 296 -8.70 -4.44 20.58
CA VAL A 296 -8.44 -3.06 20.19
C VAL A 296 -8.60 -2.16 21.39
N PHE A 297 -7.58 -1.38 21.67
CA PHE A 297 -7.57 -0.41 22.77
C PHE A 297 -7.17 0.93 22.19
N THR A 298 -7.99 1.95 22.40
CA THR A 298 -7.71 3.30 21.93
C THR A 298 -7.83 4.29 23.08
N LEU A 299 -7.00 5.32 23.07
CA LEU A 299 -7.05 6.42 24.02
C LEU A 299 -6.60 7.71 23.36
N GLY A 300 -7.41 8.75 23.44
CA GLY A 300 -7.11 10.09 22.97
C GLY A 300 -7.49 11.14 23.99
N GLY A 301 -6.84 12.28 23.93
CA GLY A 301 -7.09 13.39 24.82
C GLY A 301 -6.05 14.48 24.70
N TYR A 302 -5.94 15.32 25.72
CA TYR A 302 -4.94 16.37 25.78
C TYR A 302 -3.80 16.03 26.75
N ILE A 303 -2.59 16.45 26.41
CA ILE A 303 -1.44 16.54 27.33
C ILE A 303 -1.44 17.94 27.95
N LEU A 304 -1.59 18.97 27.11
CA LEU A 304 -1.81 20.35 27.51
C LEU A 304 -3.08 20.84 26.84
N LYS A 305 -4.11 21.17 27.61
CA LYS A 305 -5.40 21.63 27.08
C LYS A 305 -5.20 22.82 26.14
N ASP A 306 -5.88 22.80 25.02
CA ASP A 306 -5.84 23.81 23.94
C ASP A 306 -4.48 23.99 23.23
N LYS A 307 -3.46 23.13 23.53
CA LYS A 307 -2.11 23.27 22.97
C LYS A 307 -1.50 21.98 22.44
N LEU A 308 -1.68 20.85 23.15
CA LEU A 308 -1.02 19.59 22.82
C LEU A 308 -1.95 18.41 23.12
N TRP A 309 -2.18 17.61 22.13
CA TRP A 309 -3.07 16.45 22.17
C TRP A 309 -2.35 15.20 21.73
N PHE A 310 -2.85 14.06 22.16
CA PHE A 310 -2.36 12.75 21.77
C PHE A 310 -3.52 11.83 21.41
N PHE A 311 -3.23 10.87 20.55
CA PHE A 311 -4.03 9.69 20.33
C PHE A 311 -3.09 8.49 20.24
N GLY A 312 -3.43 7.42 20.96
CA GLY A 312 -2.71 6.16 20.95
C GLY A 312 -3.66 5.00 20.77
N SER A 313 -3.20 3.97 20.08
CA SER A 313 -3.94 2.73 19.92
C SER A 313 -3.01 1.53 19.85
N VAL A 314 -3.52 0.39 20.34
CA VAL A 314 -2.87 -0.92 20.22
C VAL A 314 -3.91 -1.97 19.86
N ASN A 315 -3.54 -2.81 18.90
CA ASN A 315 -4.38 -3.90 18.42
C ASN A 315 -3.54 -5.19 18.32
N PRO A 316 -3.38 -5.95 19.42
CA PRO A 316 -2.79 -7.27 19.40
C PRO A 316 -3.74 -8.27 18.74
N ILE A 317 -3.14 -9.13 17.89
CA ILE A 317 -3.83 -10.18 17.15
C ILE A 317 -3.10 -11.49 17.41
N TYR A 318 -3.87 -12.53 17.73
CA TYR A 318 -3.38 -13.88 17.82
C TYR A 318 -4.30 -14.80 17.03
N SER A 319 -3.73 -15.60 16.11
CA SER A 319 -4.48 -16.69 15.48
C SER A 319 -3.70 -17.99 15.51
N ARG A 320 -4.45 -19.07 15.51
CA ARG A 320 -3.93 -20.44 15.48
C ARG A 320 -4.72 -21.26 14.48
N THR A 321 -4.01 -21.97 13.60
CA THR A 321 -4.58 -22.99 12.75
C THR A 321 -4.01 -24.34 13.12
N TYR A 322 -4.87 -25.31 13.35
CA TYR A 322 -4.53 -26.72 13.45
C TYR A 322 -5.13 -27.45 12.25
N ALA A 323 -4.34 -28.30 11.61
CA ALA A 323 -4.79 -29.05 10.45
C ALA A 323 -4.23 -30.46 10.44
N GLN A 324 -4.98 -31.38 9.91
CA GLN A 324 -4.53 -32.74 9.61
C GLN A 324 -4.35 -32.89 8.09
N ARG A 325 -3.21 -33.36 7.66
CA ARG A 325 -2.84 -33.53 6.25
C ARG A 325 -2.27 -34.89 5.98
N PHE A 326 -2.47 -35.38 4.77
CA PHE A 326 -1.81 -36.56 4.20
C PHE A 326 -0.82 -36.10 3.12
N PHE A 327 0.03 -37.00 2.70
CA PHE A 327 0.91 -36.78 1.56
C PHE A 327 0.68 -37.84 0.49
N ASN A 328 0.70 -37.43 -0.78
CA ASN A 328 0.53 -38.35 -1.92
C ASN A 328 1.67 -39.36 -2.05
N THR A 329 2.79 -39.08 -1.39
CA THR A 329 3.95 -40.00 -1.31
C THR A 329 3.79 -41.14 -0.28
N ASP A 330 2.76 -41.06 0.57
CA ASP A 330 2.51 -42.10 1.56
C ASP A 330 1.67 -43.25 0.94
N PRO A 331 1.89 -44.51 1.39
CA PRO A 331 1.10 -45.65 0.93
C PRO A 331 -0.36 -45.58 1.42
N GLU A 332 -1.26 -46.15 0.66
CA GLU A 332 -2.68 -46.26 1.05
C GLU A 332 -2.90 -47.34 2.13
N PRO A 333 -3.78 -47.11 3.14
CA PRO A 333 -4.48 -45.88 3.40
C PRO A 333 -3.56 -44.79 3.94
N ARG A 334 -3.62 -43.58 3.37
CA ARG A 334 -2.70 -42.49 3.71
C ARG A 334 -2.91 -42.02 5.14
N PRO A 335 -1.87 -42.02 5.99
CA PRO A 335 -1.98 -41.52 7.36
C PRO A 335 -2.16 -40.00 7.39
N LEU A 336 -2.85 -39.51 8.42
CA LEU A 336 -3.01 -38.10 8.69
C LEU A 336 -1.98 -37.59 9.70
N TYR A 337 -1.30 -36.51 9.40
CA TYR A 337 -0.30 -35.89 10.25
C TYR A 337 -0.80 -34.54 10.77
N PRO A 338 -0.55 -34.19 12.05
CA PRO A 338 -0.96 -32.90 12.63
C PRO A 338 0.02 -31.78 12.26
N PHE A 339 -0.53 -30.64 11.89
CA PHE A 339 0.22 -29.42 11.60
C PHE A 339 -0.37 -28.23 12.36
N TYR A 340 0.51 -27.32 12.76
CA TYR A 340 0.14 -26.13 13.50
C TYR A 340 0.76 -24.89 12.85
N ARG A 341 -0.05 -23.86 12.73
CA ARG A 341 0.41 -22.51 12.38
C ARG A 341 -0.08 -21.54 13.45
N LYS A 342 0.79 -20.65 13.89
CA LYS A 342 0.48 -19.55 14.80
C LYS A 342 0.83 -18.25 14.12
N ASP A 343 -0.11 -17.30 14.12
CA ASP A 343 0.12 -15.96 13.62
C ASP A 343 -0.04 -14.98 14.78
N LEU A 344 0.92 -14.07 14.89
CA LEU A 344 0.92 -12.94 15.80
C LEU A 344 0.88 -11.66 14.98
N GLY A 345 0.03 -10.73 15.37
CA GLY A 345 -0.02 -9.41 14.77
C GLY A 345 -0.04 -8.33 15.85
N PHE A 346 0.52 -7.20 15.54
CA PHE A 346 0.46 -6.03 16.37
C PHE A 346 0.29 -4.79 15.49
N ASN A 347 -0.93 -4.25 15.45
CA ASN A 347 -1.17 -2.96 14.86
C ASN A 347 -1.15 -1.90 15.96
N GLY A 348 -0.59 -0.75 15.67
CA GLY A 348 -0.50 0.32 16.62
C GLY A 348 -0.42 1.68 15.96
N GLN A 349 -0.86 2.70 16.69
CA GLN A 349 -0.79 4.08 16.23
C GLN A 349 -0.43 4.99 17.40
N ILE A 350 0.41 5.97 17.11
CA ILE A 350 0.62 7.12 17.98
C ILE A 350 0.51 8.36 17.11
N LYS A 351 -0.27 9.35 17.57
CA LYS A 351 -0.42 10.64 16.91
C LYS A 351 -0.37 11.77 17.93
N LEU A 352 0.47 12.75 17.69
CA LEU A 352 0.58 13.97 18.46
C LEU A 352 0.14 15.14 17.58
N THR A 353 -0.65 16.03 18.15
CA THR A 353 -1.07 17.26 17.46
C THR A 353 -0.81 18.43 18.39
N ALA A 354 -0.24 19.51 17.88
CA ALA A 354 0.08 20.70 18.65
C ALA A 354 -0.35 21.98 17.93
N ALA A 355 -0.73 22.98 18.71
CA ALA A 355 -0.91 24.37 18.27
C ALA A 355 0.02 25.27 19.11
N PRO A 356 1.34 25.29 18.80
CA PRO A 356 2.32 25.97 19.63
C PRO A 356 2.26 27.50 19.54
N ALA A 357 1.73 28.03 18.44
CA ALA A 357 1.55 29.46 18.21
C ALA A 357 0.28 29.72 17.41
N ARG A 358 -0.17 30.98 17.43
CA ARG A 358 -1.33 31.40 16.63
C ARG A 358 -1.06 31.15 15.13
N GLY A 359 -2.00 30.50 14.47
CA GLY A 359 -1.91 30.17 13.03
C GLY A 359 -0.97 29.00 12.72
N LEU A 360 -0.24 28.42 13.69
CA LEU A 360 0.62 27.27 13.48
C LEU A 360 -0.01 26.00 14.09
N ARG A 361 -0.21 24.99 13.25
CA ARG A 361 -0.63 23.66 13.63
C ARG A 361 0.40 22.64 13.17
N VAL A 362 0.79 21.74 14.07
CA VAL A 362 1.76 20.68 13.78
C VAL A 362 1.16 19.34 14.20
N SER A 363 1.37 18.31 13.40
CA SER A 363 0.99 16.94 13.71
C SER A 363 2.11 15.98 13.34
N ALA A 364 2.34 15.00 14.19
CA ALA A 364 3.23 13.87 13.91
C ALA A 364 2.50 12.58 14.25
N SER A 365 2.54 11.62 13.34
CA SER A 365 1.92 10.30 13.52
C SER A 365 2.86 9.18 13.13
N MET A 366 2.68 8.03 13.75
CA MET A 366 3.33 6.78 13.40
C MET A 366 2.27 5.66 13.44
N VAL A 367 2.21 4.88 12.39
CA VAL A 367 1.34 3.70 12.27
C VAL A 367 2.21 2.49 12.05
N ASN A 368 1.99 1.43 12.82
CA ASN A 368 2.72 0.18 12.76
C ASN A 368 1.77 -0.98 12.48
N ASN A 369 2.17 -1.86 11.57
CA ASN A 369 1.48 -3.11 11.22
C ASN A 369 2.51 -4.26 11.22
N TRP A 370 2.92 -4.70 12.40
CA TRP A 370 3.81 -5.83 12.51
C TRP A 370 3.03 -7.14 12.47
N SER A 371 3.54 -8.13 11.73
CA SER A 371 3.02 -9.49 11.75
C SER A 371 4.14 -10.51 11.75
N ASN A 372 3.89 -11.64 12.40
CA ASN A 372 4.80 -12.77 12.48
C ASN A 372 3.99 -14.05 12.41
N TYR A 373 4.40 -15.01 11.60
CA TYR A 373 3.84 -16.35 11.72
C TYR A 373 4.91 -17.42 11.96
N ARG A 374 4.50 -18.51 12.59
CA ARG A 374 5.30 -19.70 12.85
C ARG A 374 4.52 -20.95 12.52
N GLY A 375 5.21 -21.87 11.81
CA GLY A 375 4.64 -23.08 11.27
C GLY A 375 3.92 -22.86 9.96
N ALA A 376 3.85 -23.88 9.15
CA ALA A 376 3.08 -23.91 7.93
C ALA A 376 2.15 -25.11 7.90
N VAL A 377 1.05 -24.97 7.18
CA VAL A 377 0.09 -26.04 6.94
C VAL A 377 0.25 -26.49 5.49
N PRO A 378 0.57 -27.78 5.25
CA PRO A 378 0.68 -28.32 3.88
C PRO A 378 -0.60 -28.22 3.09
N SER A 379 -0.49 -28.35 1.77
CA SER A 379 -1.64 -28.39 0.88
C SER A 379 -2.64 -29.48 1.25
N ARG A 380 -3.92 -29.19 1.14
CA ARG A 380 -5.01 -30.17 1.32
C ARG A 380 -5.01 -31.28 0.28
N LEU A 381 -4.39 -31.02 -0.87
CA LEU A 381 -4.31 -31.98 -1.99
C LEU A 381 -3.17 -33.01 -1.83
N GLY A 382 -2.49 -33.01 -0.68
CA GLY A 382 -1.42 -33.94 -0.38
C GLY A 382 -0.09 -33.68 -1.09
N SER A 383 0.09 -32.51 -1.69
CA SER A 383 1.37 -32.11 -2.25
C SER A 383 2.38 -31.79 -1.14
N GLY A 384 3.66 -32.04 -1.41
CA GLY A 384 4.74 -31.90 -0.44
C GLY A 384 5.16 -33.23 0.19
N THR A 385 6.01 -33.18 1.21
CA THR A 385 6.52 -34.36 1.92
C THR A 385 6.42 -34.17 3.42
N LYS A 386 6.29 -35.26 4.15
CA LYS A 386 6.29 -35.28 5.62
C LYS A 386 7.66 -34.91 6.21
N THR A 387 8.73 -35.08 5.46
CA THR A 387 10.10 -34.79 5.89
C THR A 387 10.44 -33.33 5.90
N TYR A 388 9.61 -32.48 5.27
CA TYR A 388 9.78 -31.05 5.33
C TYR A 388 9.50 -30.49 6.73
N ALA A 389 10.31 -29.56 7.19
CA ALA A 389 10.20 -29.00 8.54
C ALA A 389 9.12 -27.93 8.64
N TRP A 390 7.88 -28.28 8.36
CA TRP A 390 6.71 -27.39 8.35
C TRP A 390 6.59 -26.54 9.62
N GLY A 391 6.97 -27.07 10.78
CA GLY A 391 6.90 -26.35 12.05
C GLY A 391 7.95 -25.24 12.21
N LEU A 392 9.01 -25.25 11.41
CA LEU A 392 10.09 -24.27 11.45
C LEU A 392 9.90 -23.12 10.44
N GLU A 393 8.96 -23.28 9.51
CA GLU A 393 8.64 -22.24 8.56
C GLU A 393 8.02 -21.04 9.27
N GLY A 394 8.40 -19.85 8.86
CA GLY A 394 7.83 -18.63 9.40
C GLY A 394 8.42 -17.38 8.78
N PHE A 395 7.77 -16.25 8.98
CA PHE A 395 8.32 -14.94 8.61
C PHE A 395 8.03 -13.88 9.65
N ASP A 396 8.81 -12.84 9.61
CA ASP A 396 8.63 -11.59 10.35
C ASP A 396 8.45 -10.46 9.36
N TYR A 397 7.40 -9.67 9.53
CA TYR A 397 7.01 -8.60 8.61
C TYR A 397 6.79 -7.30 9.37
N PRO A 398 7.87 -6.59 9.74
CA PRO A 398 7.75 -5.23 10.20
C PRO A 398 7.27 -4.33 9.07
N ASN A 399 6.23 -3.56 9.34
CA ASN A 399 5.64 -2.61 8.41
C ASN A 399 5.18 -1.39 9.20
N TRP A 400 5.70 -0.22 8.89
CA TRP A 400 5.35 1.00 9.57
C TRP A 400 5.50 2.23 8.71
N SER A 401 4.72 3.25 9.02
CA SER A 401 4.86 4.58 8.43
C SER A 401 4.91 5.65 9.50
N ALA A 402 5.59 6.74 9.19
CA ALA A 402 5.60 7.95 9.99
C ALA A 402 5.25 9.15 9.10
N ALA A 403 4.44 10.05 9.64
CA ALA A 403 4.04 11.27 8.96
C ALA A 403 4.26 12.49 9.85
N PHE A 404 4.62 13.59 9.24
CA PHE A 404 4.74 14.91 9.85
C PHE A 404 3.97 15.92 9.02
N LEU A 405 3.24 16.82 9.67
CA LEU A 405 2.45 17.87 9.08
C LEU A 405 2.65 19.18 9.83
N ALA A 406 2.87 20.29 9.13
CA ALA A 406 2.86 21.62 9.70
C ALA A 406 2.16 22.59 8.76
N ASP A 407 1.08 23.20 9.25
CA ASP A 407 0.34 24.26 8.54
C ASP A 407 0.54 25.57 9.28
N TYR A 408 1.00 26.59 8.57
CA TYR A 408 1.20 27.93 9.10
C TYR A 408 0.41 28.97 8.31
N SER A 409 -0.66 29.47 8.89
CA SER A 409 -1.42 30.60 8.36
C SER A 409 -0.68 31.89 8.71
N ALA A 410 0.23 32.33 7.83
CA ALA A 410 1.05 33.51 8.03
C ALA A 410 0.22 34.81 8.01
N SER A 411 -0.89 34.79 7.29
CA SER A 411 -1.91 35.85 7.26
C SER A 411 -3.27 35.25 6.89
N ASN A 412 -4.31 36.05 6.87
CA ASN A 412 -5.64 35.62 6.39
C ASN A 412 -5.65 35.20 4.91
N ASN A 413 -4.60 35.56 4.16
CA ASN A 413 -4.52 35.33 2.72
C ASN A 413 -3.33 34.45 2.33
N PHE A 414 -2.48 34.03 3.27
CA PHE A 414 -1.29 33.25 2.95
C PHE A 414 -1.14 32.06 3.90
N LEU A 415 -1.12 30.85 3.33
CA LEU A 415 -0.92 29.59 4.02
C LEU A 415 0.33 28.90 3.49
N ILE A 416 1.19 28.46 4.40
CA ILE A 416 2.34 27.61 4.13
C ILE A 416 2.02 26.24 4.73
N SER A 417 2.10 25.20 3.92
CA SER A 417 1.90 23.82 4.36
C SER A 417 3.16 23.00 4.10
N LEU A 418 3.69 22.42 5.16
CA LEU A 418 4.87 21.55 5.14
C LEU A 418 4.48 20.14 5.56
N ARG A 419 4.91 19.12 4.82
CA ARG A 419 4.50 17.72 5.03
C ARG A 419 5.63 16.75 4.72
N GLY A 420 5.81 15.71 5.57
CA GLY A 420 6.82 14.68 5.41
C GLY A 420 6.28 13.29 5.72
N GLY A 421 6.75 12.30 4.98
CA GLY A 421 6.38 10.91 5.18
C GLY A 421 7.56 9.96 4.97
N TYR A 422 7.57 8.91 5.78
CA TYR A 422 8.44 7.77 5.60
C TYR A 422 7.63 6.49 5.79
N HIS A 423 7.80 5.55 4.88
CA HIS A 423 7.21 4.22 4.96
C HIS A 423 8.30 3.17 4.80
N MET A 424 8.22 2.12 5.59
CA MET A 424 9.09 0.95 5.49
C MET A 424 8.32 -0.33 5.73
N SER A 425 8.54 -1.31 4.87
CA SER A 425 8.16 -2.69 5.07
C SER A 425 9.32 -3.60 4.77
N ASP A 426 9.49 -4.64 5.59
CA ASP A 426 10.53 -5.65 5.40
C ASP A 426 9.94 -7.03 5.65
N GLN A 427 10.06 -7.90 4.67
CA GLN A 427 9.65 -9.29 4.81
C GLN A 427 10.90 -10.16 4.96
N ASN A 428 11.02 -10.75 6.14
CA ASN A 428 12.16 -11.59 6.49
C ASN A 428 11.68 -13.00 6.82
N ASN A 429 11.98 -13.96 5.95
CA ASN A 429 11.66 -15.36 6.16
C ASN A 429 12.62 -15.98 7.16
N GLN A 430 12.16 -16.18 8.39
CA GLN A 430 12.93 -16.80 9.44
C GLN A 430 12.80 -18.33 9.36
N GLN A 431 13.94 -19.01 9.38
CA GLN A 431 14.07 -20.45 9.58
C GLN A 431 13.41 -21.33 8.51
N ILE A 432 14.12 -21.54 7.43
CA ILE A 432 13.90 -22.73 6.62
C ILE A 432 15.11 -23.64 6.82
N ALA A 433 14.91 -24.64 7.66
CA ALA A 433 15.98 -25.53 8.09
C ALA A 433 16.38 -26.58 7.03
N ASN A 434 15.57 -26.79 6.00
CA ASN A 434 15.76 -27.88 5.06
C ASN A 434 16.35 -27.38 3.75
N ARG A 435 17.62 -27.63 3.56
CA ARG A 435 18.36 -27.42 2.31
C ARG A 435 18.43 -28.73 1.53
N PHE A 436 17.33 -29.18 0.96
CA PHE A 436 17.31 -30.33 0.07
C PHE A 436 17.27 -29.85 -1.39
N THR A 437 18.11 -30.44 -2.22
CA THR A 437 18.10 -30.22 -3.66
C THR A 437 16.72 -30.59 -4.22
N THR A 438 16.11 -29.69 -5.00
CA THR A 438 14.88 -29.97 -5.72
C THR A 438 15.22 -30.37 -7.13
N TYR A 439 14.74 -31.51 -7.55
CA TYR A 439 14.87 -31.96 -8.94
C TYR A 439 13.59 -31.73 -9.67
N TYR A 440 13.68 -31.09 -10.82
CA TYR A 440 12.59 -30.86 -11.75
C TYR A 440 12.85 -31.66 -13.02
N PHE A 441 11.93 -32.53 -13.41
CA PHE A 441 12.05 -33.34 -14.62
C PHE A 441 11.30 -32.67 -15.76
N ASN A 442 12.02 -32.18 -16.76
CA ASN A 442 11.44 -31.56 -17.94
C ASN A 442 10.67 -32.59 -18.79
N ASN A 443 11.13 -33.83 -18.77
CA ASN A 443 10.49 -34.97 -19.43
C ASN A 443 10.59 -36.22 -18.56
N GLU A 444 9.96 -37.30 -18.99
CA GLU A 444 10.01 -38.60 -18.31
C GLU A 444 11.33 -39.35 -18.58
N ASN A 445 11.70 -40.26 -17.67
CA ASN A 445 12.84 -41.15 -17.85
C ASN A 445 12.44 -42.64 -18.02
N LEU A 446 11.21 -42.88 -18.42
CA LEU A 446 10.68 -44.24 -18.59
C LEU A 446 11.38 -45.04 -19.70
N MET A 447 12.07 -44.37 -20.63
CA MET A 447 12.87 -44.99 -21.68
C MET A 447 14.09 -45.77 -21.12
N PHE A 448 14.46 -45.53 -19.88
CA PHE A 448 15.58 -46.23 -19.20
C PHE A 448 15.10 -47.38 -18.32
N ASP A 449 13.89 -47.91 -18.49
CA ASP A 449 13.32 -49.01 -17.70
C ASP A 449 14.11 -50.31 -17.81
N THR A 450 14.87 -50.52 -18.90
CA THR A 450 15.77 -51.65 -19.14
C THR A 450 17.19 -51.42 -18.63
N ASP A 451 17.54 -50.25 -18.16
CA ASP A 451 18.85 -49.96 -17.58
C ASP A 451 19.04 -50.73 -16.25
N PRO A 452 20.18 -51.43 -16.05
CA PRO A 452 20.43 -52.19 -14.82
C PRO A 452 20.25 -51.41 -13.54
N PHE A 453 20.55 -50.11 -13.53
CA PHE A 453 20.33 -49.24 -12.38
C PHE A 453 18.83 -49.06 -12.08
N TYR A 454 18.02 -48.80 -13.10
CA TYR A 454 16.59 -48.58 -12.95
C TYR A 454 15.81 -49.88 -12.73
N ILE A 455 16.29 -51.01 -13.27
CA ILE A 455 15.77 -52.33 -12.91
C ILE A 455 15.94 -52.60 -11.42
N ALA A 456 17.11 -52.26 -10.85
CA ALA A 456 17.37 -52.38 -9.42
C ALA A 456 16.66 -51.31 -8.58
N ASN A 457 16.30 -50.19 -9.16
CA ASN A 457 15.70 -49.01 -8.50
C ASN A 457 14.46 -48.50 -9.25
N PRO A 458 13.40 -49.32 -9.44
CA PRO A 458 12.25 -48.94 -10.28
C PRO A 458 11.47 -47.73 -9.74
N THR A 459 11.62 -47.41 -8.45
CA THR A 459 11.02 -46.24 -7.82
C THR A 459 11.65 -44.90 -8.25
N LEU A 460 12.77 -44.92 -8.97
CA LEU A 460 13.44 -43.76 -9.53
C LEU A 460 13.02 -43.46 -10.97
N LEU A 461 12.23 -44.30 -11.61
CA LEU A 461 11.55 -43.95 -12.84
C LEU A 461 10.49 -42.89 -12.56
N ARG A 462 10.45 -41.82 -13.36
CA ARG A 462 9.62 -40.67 -13.13
C ARG A 462 8.93 -40.21 -14.41
N LEU A 463 7.73 -39.71 -14.26
CA LEU A 463 7.04 -38.87 -15.24
C LEU A 463 7.57 -37.45 -15.17
N ALA A 464 7.31 -36.67 -16.21
CA ALA A 464 7.61 -35.25 -16.24
C ALA A 464 6.99 -34.51 -15.04
N GLY A 465 7.68 -33.53 -14.53
CA GLY A 465 7.23 -32.70 -13.41
C GLY A 465 8.19 -32.68 -12.21
N ALA A 466 7.82 -31.96 -11.17
CA ALA A 466 8.63 -31.79 -9.99
C ALA A 466 8.67 -33.05 -9.11
N ALA A 467 9.84 -33.63 -8.92
CA ALA A 467 10.10 -34.57 -7.86
C ALA A 467 10.63 -33.83 -6.63
N ASN A 468 9.73 -33.44 -5.77
CA ASN A 468 10.08 -32.75 -4.54
C ASN A 468 10.57 -33.77 -3.49
N TYR A 469 11.86 -33.91 -3.36
CA TYR A 469 12.45 -34.37 -2.13
C TYR A 469 12.67 -33.19 -1.20
N GLY A 470 11.60 -32.81 -0.45
CA GLY A 470 11.64 -31.70 0.50
C GLY A 470 11.62 -30.34 -0.17
N GLY A 471 10.48 -29.91 -0.63
CA GLY A 471 10.22 -28.70 -1.42
C GLY A 471 11.16 -27.52 -1.18
N SER A 472 11.94 -27.18 -2.20
CA SER A 472 12.60 -25.89 -2.27
C SER A 472 11.53 -24.82 -2.29
N ARG A 473 11.52 -23.96 -1.27
CA ARG A 473 10.71 -22.73 -1.31
C ARG A 473 11.62 -21.55 -1.57
N SER A 474 11.12 -20.60 -2.32
CA SER A 474 11.75 -19.30 -2.38
C SER A 474 11.71 -18.67 -1.00
N VAL A 475 12.86 -18.26 -0.51
CA VAL A 475 13.04 -17.57 0.76
C VAL A 475 13.39 -16.13 0.43
N GLN A 476 12.76 -15.23 1.12
CA GLN A 476 13.14 -13.84 1.14
C GLN A 476 14.01 -13.62 2.38
N ASP A 477 15.33 -13.63 2.20
CA ASP A 477 16.25 -13.30 3.29
C ASP A 477 16.13 -11.83 3.67
N ARG A 478 15.85 -10.99 2.67
CA ARG A 478 15.58 -9.58 2.79
C ARG A 478 14.66 -9.15 1.66
N TYR A 479 13.60 -8.47 1.99
CA TYR A 479 12.69 -7.81 1.04
C TYR A 479 12.22 -6.50 1.64
N THR A 480 13.14 -5.52 1.60
CA THR A 480 12.93 -4.22 2.22
C THR A 480 12.47 -3.22 1.19
N LEU A 481 11.31 -2.63 1.43
CA LEU A 481 10.76 -1.52 0.66
C LEU A 481 10.76 -0.27 1.53
N GLU A 482 11.36 0.80 1.06
CA GLU A 482 11.40 2.07 1.74
C GLU A 482 10.88 3.18 0.83
N LYS A 483 10.14 4.11 1.40
CA LYS A 483 9.68 5.30 0.71
C LYS A 483 9.84 6.52 1.61
N PHE A 484 10.55 7.48 1.11
CA PHE A 484 10.62 8.82 1.69
C PHE A 484 9.90 9.80 0.79
N SER A 485 9.18 10.73 1.37
CA SER A 485 8.39 11.68 0.63
C SER A 485 8.30 13.04 1.33
N GLY A 486 8.29 14.12 0.54
CA GLY A 486 8.28 15.48 1.05
C GLY A 486 7.56 16.47 0.14
N ASN A 487 6.76 17.43 0.71
CA ASN A 487 6.07 18.48 -0.01
C ASN A 487 6.10 19.81 0.73
N LEU A 488 6.25 20.88 -0.04
CA LEU A 488 6.04 22.26 0.38
C LEU A 488 4.97 22.89 -0.51
N ASP A 489 3.89 23.35 0.09
CA ASP A 489 2.78 24.03 -0.59
C ASP A 489 2.67 25.46 -0.08
N LEU A 490 2.52 26.40 -1.00
CA LEU A 490 2.26 27.81 -0.75
C LEU A 490 0.90 28.16 -1.34
N SER A 491 -0.03 28.58 -0.51
CA SER A 491 -1.35 29.02 -0.97
C SER A 491 -1.54 30.51 -0.72
N TYR A 492 -1.95 31.25 -1.76
CA TYR A 492 -2.21 32.68 -1.70
C TYR A 492 -3.60 32.99 -2.25
N PHE A 493 -4.35 33.78 -1.49
CA PHE A 493 -5.73 34.11 -1.80
C PHE A 493 -5.84 35.62 -2.05
N VAL A 494 -6.47 36.01 -3.16
CA VAL A 494 -6.63 37.41 -3.53
C VAL A 494 -7.95 37.62 -4.28
N SER A 495 -8.57 38.76 -4.03
CA SER A 495 -9.76 39.22 -4.74
C SER A 495 -9.34 40.18 -5.86
N LEU A 496 -9.35 39.71 -7.11
CA LEU A 496 -9.00 40.46 -8.31
C LEU A 496 -9.91 39.99 -9.46
N ALA A 497 -10.89 40.79 -9.83
CA ALA A 497 -11.93 40.42 -10.80
C ALA A 497 -12.63 39.08 -10.47
N GLY A 498 -12.85 38.82 -9.19
CA GLY A 498 -13.32 37.56 -8.59
C GLY A 498 -12.39 37.09 -7.46
N GLU A 499 -12.60 35.89 -6.93
CA GLU A 499 -11.76 35.31 -5.91
C GLU A 499 -10.77 34.30 -6.53
N HIS A 500 -9.48 34.52 -6.33
CA HIS A 500 -8.43 33.62 -6.75
C HIS A 500 -7.86 32.84 -5.54
N ALA A 501 -7.62 31.57 -5.72
CA ALA A 501 -6.91 30.69 -4.77
C ALA A 501 -5.71 30.05 -5.47
N TRP A 502 -4.61 30.81 -5.52
CA TRP A 502 -3.34 30.36 -6.08
C TRP A 502 -2.70 29.34 -5.16
N LYS A 503 -2.19 28.25 -5.73
CA LYS A 503 -1.37 27.27 -5.00
C LYS A 503 -0.19 26.85 -5.85
N ALA A 504 1.00 26.94 -5.28
CA ALA A 504 2.24 26.46 -5.88
C ALA A 504 2.89 25.45 -4.93
N GLY A 505 3.57 24.45 -5.46
CA GLY A 505 4.25 23.48 -4.61
C GLY A 505 5.39 22.76 -5.28
N PHE A 506 6.22 22.17 -4.40
CA PHE A 506 7.33 21.31 -4.74
C PHE A 506 7.19 19.99 -4.00
N GLN A 507 7.48 18.88 -4.69
CA GLN A 507 7.43 17.53 -4.15
C GLN A 507 8.73 16.78 -4.44
N ILE A 508 9.16 15.98 -3.47
CA ILE A 508 10.24 15.01 -3.60
C ILE A 508 9.77 13.65 -3.12
N ILE A 509 10.05 12.60 -3.89
CA ILE A 509 9.82 11.21 -3.51
C ILE A 509 11.09 10.42 -3.81
N ARG A 510 11.51 9.62 -2.84
CA ARG A 510 12.52 8.60 -3.03
C ARG A 510 11.97 7.25 -2.60
N ASP A 511 11.90 6.34 -3.54
CA ASP A 511 11.59 4.93 -3.32
C ASP A 511 12.88 4.12 -3.37
N GLN A 512 12.96 3.09 -2.55
CA GLN A 512 14.06 2.14 -2.56
C GLN A 512 13.55 0.72 -2.34
N GLU A 513 14.14 -0.22 -3.04
CA GLU A 513 13.85 -1.64 -2.93
C GLU A 513 15.16 -2.41 -2.84
N ASP A 514 15.39 -3.10 -1.70
CA ASP A 514 16.56 -3.93 -1.45
C ASP A 514 16.09 -5.36 -1.20
N VAL A 515 16.40 -6.25 -2.13
CA VAL A 515 15.90 -7.61 -2.15
C VAL A 515 17.03 -8.63 -2.26
N LEU A 516 16.92 -9.64 -1.42
CA LEU A 516 17.67 -10.88 -1.51
C LEU A 516 16.69 -12.03 -1.36
N SER A 517 16.35 -12.68 -2.47
CA SER A 517 15.32 -13.71 -2.53
C SER A 517 15.79 -14.87 -3.38
N GLY A 518 15.52 -16.10 -2.93
CA GLY A 518 15.86 -17.27 -3.71
C GLY A 518 15.39 -18.58 -3.07
N PRO A 519 15.54 -19.69 -3.77
CA PRO A 519 15.27 -20.99 -3.20
C PRO A 519 16.26 -21.32 -2.06
N THR A 520 15.80 -22.05 -1.06
CA THR A 520 16.64 -22.51 0.07
C THR A 520 17.69 -23.55 -0.34
N SER A 521 17.54 -24.10 -1.52
CA SER A 521 18.42 -25.11 -2.11
C SER A 521 18.42 -25.00 -3.62
N PRO A 522 19.46 -25.53 -4.29
CA PRO A 522 19.52 -25.53 -5.74
C PRO A 522 18.33 -26.23 -6.37
N MET A 523 17.85 -25.69 -7.47
CA MET A 523 16.89 -26.32 -8.34
C MET A 523 17.63 -26.90 -9.55
N VAL A 524 17.60 -28.21 -9.67
CA VAL A 524 18.25 -28.94 -10.76
C VAL A 524 17.16 -29.36 -11.74
N ASN A 525 17.21 -28.81 -12.96
CA ASN A 525 16.30 -29.20 -14.04
C ASN A 525 16.95 -30.31 -14.86
N ILE A 526 16.29 -31.45 -14.99
CA ILE A 526 16.80 -32.63 -15.68
C ILE A 526 16.02 -32.86 -16.97
N SER A 527 16.74 -32.98 -18.06
CA SER A 527 16.23 -33.30 -19.40
C SER A 527 16.79 -34.63 -19.85
N TRP A 528 15.96 -35.67 -19.71
CA TRP A 528 16.36 -37.06 -20.02
C TRP A 528 16.41 -37.27 -21.53
N ASP A 529 17.46 -37.98 -22.00
CA ASP A 529 17.70 -38.38 -23.38
C ASP A 529 17.64 -37.20 -24.40
N GLN A 530 17.84 -35.96 -23.91
CA GLN A 530 17.82 -34.77 -24.74
C GLN A 530 19.21 -34.17 -24.89
N GLU A 531 19.43 -33.52 -26.03
CA GLU A 531 20.60 -32.69 -26.28
C GLU A 531 20.37 -31.27 -25.78
N CYS A 532 21.38 -30.70 -25.14
CA CYS A 532 21.38 -29.28 -24.74
C CYS A 532 21.68 -28.43 -25.98
N THR A 533 20.67 -27.77 -26.51
CA THR A 533 20.78 -26.83 -27.64
C THR A 533 20.83 -25.38 -27.16
N ALA A 534 20.70 -25.12 -25.86
CA ALA A 534 20.60 -23.77 -25.31
C ALA A 534 21.87 -22.93 -25.57
N LEU A 535 23.00 -23.56 -25.74
CA LEU A 535 24.29 -22.90 -25.98
C LEU A 535 24.68 -22.77 -27.46
N GLU A 536 23.90 -23.38 -28.39
CA GLU A 536 24.18 -23.30 -29.82
C GLU A 536 24.27 -21.85 -30.37
N PRO A 537 23.41 -20.90 -29.95
CA PRO A 537 23.53 -19.51 -30.38
C PRO A 537 24.88 -18.86 -30.01
N TYR A 538 25.58 -19.42 -29.03
CA TYR A 538 26.87 -18.93 -28.53
C TYR A 538 28.06 -19.77 -29.06
N GLY A 539 27.83 -20.68 -29.99
CA GLY A 539 28.86 -21.47 -30.67
C GLY A 539 29.21 -22.81 -30.03
N THR A 540 28.48 -23.24 -29.00
CA THR A 540 28.64 -24.58 -28.41
C THR A 540 27.69 -25.55 -29.11
N PRO A 541 28.21 -26.65 -29.73
CA PRO A 541 27.34 -27.63 -30.41
C PRO A 541 26.35 -28.27 -29.41
N ALA A 542 25.21 -28.75 -29.97
CA ALA A 542 24.27 -29.55 -29.20
C ALA A 542 25.01 -30.76 -28.59
N THR A 543 24.85 -30.94 -27.29
CA THR A 543 25.61 -31.94 -26.52
C THR A 543 24.70 -32.57 -25.48
N ARG A 544 24.90 -33.90 -25.25
CA ARG A 544 24.26 -34.62 -24.15
C ARG A 544 25.23 -35.59 -23.51
N GLY A 545 24.96 -35.97 -22.26
CA GLY A 545 25.58 -37.11 -21.61
C GLY A 545 24.85 -38.43 -21.91
N THR A 546 25.26 -39.48 -21.25
CA THR A 546 24.69 -40.84 -21.38
C THR A 546 23.17 -40.86 -21.18
N TYR A 547 22.68 -40.07 -20.21
CA TYR A 547 21.26 -40.01 -19.81
C TYR A 547 20.57 -38.71 -20.21
N GLY A 548 21.26 -37.72 -20.85
CA GLY A 548 20.72 -36.44 -21.25
C GLY A 548 21.58 -35.28 -20.73
N PHE A 549 20.92 -34.21 -20.27
CA PHE A 549 21.58 -33.07 -19.62
C PHE A 549 20.80 -32.58 -18.42
N TYR A 550 21.43 -31.76 -17.56
CA TYR A 550 20.78 -31.01 -16.52
C TYR A 550 21.28 -29.58 -16.47
N ASP A 551 20.47 -28.69 -15.94
CA ASP A 551 20.84 -27.31 -15.70
C ASP A 551 20.54 -26.89 -14.26
N ILE A 552 21.32 -25.89 -13.80
CA ILE A 552 21.15 -25.24 -12.51
C ILE A 552 21.04 -23.75 -12.75
N ARG A 553 19.98 -23.13 -12.24
CA ARG A 553 19.71 -21.73 -12.46
C ARG A 553 19.88 -20.90 -11.19
N GLY A 554 20.57 -19.77 -11.29
CA GLY A 554 20.78 -18.81 -10.21
C GLY A 554 20.99 -17.39 -10.71
N SER A 555 21.37 -16.48 -9.83
CA SER A 555 21.78 -15.11 -10.19
C SER A 555 23.24 -14.85 -9.81
N TRP A 556 23.83 -13.81 -10.39
CA TRP A 556 25.22 -13.46 -10.13
C TRP A 556 25.50 -13.03 -8.66
N ARG A 557 24.48 -12.50 -7.96
CA ARG A 557 24.59 -12.15 -6.52
C ARG A 557 24.14 -13.29 -5.60
N GLN A 558 23.24 -14.13 -6.08
CA GLN A 558 22.66 -15.22 -5.34
C GLN A 558 22.64 -16.46 -6.24
N PRO A 559 23.46 -17.50 -5.98
CA PRO A 559 23.61 -18.65 -6.88
C PRO A 559 22.28 -19.33 -7.23
N TYR A 560 21.27 -19.27 -6.32
CA TYR A 560 19.98 -19.93 -6.49
C TYR A 560 18.80 -18.97 -6.44
N GLY A 561 19.03 -17.67 -6.51
CA GLY A 561 17.99 -16.67 -6.33
C GLY A 561 18.26 -15.36 -7.05
N SER A 562 17.65 -14.32 -6.55
CA SER A 562 17.69 -12.97 -7.09
C SER A 562 18.13 -11.98 -6.03
N ALA A 563 18.94 -11.02 -6.41
CA ALA A 563 19.36 -9.92 -5.56
C ALA A 563 19.36 -8.62 -6.35
N TRP A 564 18.73 -7.57 -5.82
CA TRP A 564 18.78 -6.24 -6.39
C TRP A 564 18.66 -5.18 -5.31
N ASP A 565 19.26 -4.02 -5.56
CA ASP A 565 19.12 -2.80 -4.78
C ASP A 565 18.86 -1.67 -5.78
N ILE A 566 17.63 -1.18 -5.82
CA ILE A 566 17.19 -0.21 -6.81
C ILE A 566 16.43 0.91 -6.13
N PHE A 567 16.57 2.12 -6.67
CA PHE A 567 15.81 3.26 -6.19
C PHE A 567 15.20 4.07 -7.34
N ARG A 568 14.19 4.86 -7.01
CA ARG A 568 13.62 5.89 -7.85
C ARG A 568 13.61 7.20 -7.12
N ASN A 569 14.08 8.28 -7.79
CA ASN A 569 13.89 9.64 -7.34
C ASN A 569 12.88 10.33 -8.24
N THR A 570 11.89 10.97 -7.65
CA THR A 570 10.90 11.79 -8.36
C THR A 570 10.87 13.18 -7.75
N TYR A 571 10.97 14.19 -8.60
CA TYR A 571 10.80 15.59 -8.24
C TYR A 571 9.65 16.17 -9.03
N ALA A 572 8.79 16.93 -8.39
CA ALA A 572 7.68 17.57 -9.08
C ALA A 572 7.51 19.02 -8.63
N ILE A 573 7.08 19.85 -9.56
CA ILE A 573 6.64 21.21 -9.30
C ILE A 573 5.26 21.42 -9.90
N TYR A 574 4.45 22.25 -9.27
CA TYR A 574 3.14 22.58 -9.79
C TYR A 574 2.72 24.00 -9.43
N LEU A 575 1.83 24.54 -10.27
CA LEU A 575 1.13 25.80 -10.04
C LEU A 575 -0.33 25.60 -10.44
N GLN A 576 -1.26 26.08 -9.62
CA GLN A 576 -2.68 26.04 -9.92
C GLN A 576 -3.41 27.27 -9.37
N ASP A 577 -4.54 27.59 -9.99
CA ASP A 577 -5.48 28.60 -9.54
C ASP A 577 -6.91 28.07 -9.56
N SER A 578 -7.69 28.47 -8.57
CA SER A 578 -9.13 28.30 -8.52
C SER A 578 -9.76 29.67 -8.51
N TRP A 579 -10.25 30.11 -9.67
CA TRP A 579 -10.83 31.43 -9.88
C TRP A 579 -12.35 31.40 -9.84
N THR A 580 -12.95 31.94 -8.80
CA THR A 580 -14.41 32.03 -8.63
C THR A 580 -14.92 33.41 -9.11
N ILE A 581 -15.73 33.42 -10.17
CA ILE A 581 -16.30 34.57 -10.82
C ILE A 581 -17.75 34.74 -10.36
N SER A 582 -18.09 35.93 -9.85
CA SER A 582 -19.48 36.30 -9.43
C SER A 582 -20.10 35.30 -8.42
N GLY A 583 -19.28 34.53 -7.69
CA GLY A 583 -19.73 33.54 -6.70
C GLY A 583 -20.40 32.29 -7.26
N LYS A 584 -20.61 32.21 -8.60
CA LYS A 584 -21.34 31.11 -9.26
C LYS A 584 -20.48 30.24 -10.17
N LEU A 585 -19.53 30.84 -10.89
CA LEU A 585 -18.66 30.13 -11.81
C LEU A 585 -17.27 30.03 -11.21
N THR A 586 -16.76 28.81 -11.06
CA THR A 586 -15.37 28.57 -10.66
C THR A 586 -14.61 27.91 -11.81
N LEU A 587 -13.50 28.51 -12.19
CA LEU A 587 -12.55 27.97 -13.17
C LEU A 587 -11.31 27.48 -12.44
N ASN A 588 -10.96 26.22 -12.62
CA ASN A 588 -9.74 25.60 -12.08
C ASN A 588 -8.75 25.42 -13.21
N ALA A 589 -7.55 25.95 -13.07
CA ALA A 589 -6.48 25.79 -14.04
C ALA A 589 -5.19 25.44 -13.30
N GLY A 590 -4.42 24.50 -13.81
CA GLY A 590 -3.15 24.12 -13.19
C GLY A 590 -2.23 23.42 -14.17
N VAL A 591 -0.97 23.42 -13.83
CA VAL A 591 0.07 22.68 -14.53
C VAL A 591 0.98 22.01 -13.49
N ARG A 592 1.31 20.78 -13.77
CA ARG A 592 2.32 20.01 -13.02
C ARG A 592 3.37 19.51 -13.99
N THR A 593 4.60 19.44 -13.52
CA THR A 593 5.66 18.73 -14.25
C THR A 593 6.50 17.92 -13.27
N GLU A 594 7.03 16.81 -13.76
CA GLU A 594 7.77 15.84 -12.95
C GLU A 594 9.07 15.45 -13.64
N SER A 595 10.11 15.25 -12.84
CA SER A 595 11.35 14.58 -13.25
C SER A 595 11.43 13.25 -12.52
N GLU A 596 11.75 12.18 -13.23
CA GLU A 596 11.85 10.82 -12.68
C GLU A 596 13.15 10.17 -13.12
N TYR A 597 13.82 9.54 -12.17
CA TYR A 597 15.10 8.90 -12.40
C TYR A 597 15.17 7.54 -11.70
N ILE A 598 15.48 6.49 -12.48
CA ILE A 598 15.76 5.14 -11.99
C ILE A 598 17.08 4.68 -12.61
N PRO A 599 18.14 4.45 -11.83
CA PRO A 599 19.40 3.91 -12.34
C PRO A 599 19.30 2.41 -12.60
N THR A 600 20.29 1.86 -13.30
CA THR A 600 20.54 0.42 -13.25
C THR A 600 21.12 0.04 -11.87
N PHE A 601 20.81 -1.16 -11.38
CA PHE A 601 21.44 -1.74 -10.19
C PHE A 601 22.67 -2.59 -10.54
N ASN A 602 23.01 -2.76 -11.81
CA ASN A 602 24.22 -3.44 -12.25
C ASN A 602 25.35 -2.44 -12.47
N GLU A 603 26.36 -2.48 -11.63
CA GLU A 603 27.52 -1.59 -11.69
C GLU A 603 28.45 -1.88 -12.88
N ASN A 604 28.33 -3.06 -13.50
CA ASN A 604 29.21 -3.51 -14.59
C ASN A 604 28.71 -3.12 -15.98
N VAL A 605 27.60 -2.39 -16.10
CA VAL A 605 27.13 -1.88 -17.38
C VAL A 605 27.90 -0.60 -17.78
N PRO A 606 28.15 -0.36 -19.09
CA PRO A 606 28.71 0.90 -19.58
C PRO A 606 27.89 2.11 -19.10
N ASP A 607 28.56 3.25 -18.92
CA ASP A 607 27.93 4.47 -18.36
C ASP A 607 26.72 4.94 -19.17
N GLU A 608 26.68 4.70 -20.47
CA GLU A 608 25.56 5.04 -21.36
C GLU A 608 24.27 4.26 -21.01
N PHE A 609 24.37 3.07 -20.38
CA PHE A 609 23.23 2.24 -19.98
C PHE A 609 22.93 2.35 -18.49
N ARG A 610 23.62 3.18 -17.72
CA ARG A 610 23.41 3.33 -16.28
C ARG A 610 22.16 4.12 -15.92
N LYS A 611 21.51 4.77 -16.88
CA LYS A 611 20.34 5.61 -16.72
C LYS A 611 19.18 5.11 -17.60
N PRO A 612 18.68 3.90 -17.39
CA PRO A 612 17.65 3.33 -18.28
C PRO A 612 16.33 4.12 -18.24
N ILE A 613 16.02 4.79 -17.12
CA ILE A 613 14.88 5.70 -17.03
C ILE A 613 15.35 7.05 -16.50
N GLN A 614 15.22 8.06 -17.34
CA GLN A 614 15.45 9.45 -16.97
C GLN A 614 14.47 10.32 -17.75
N PHE A 615 13.44 10.83 -17.05
CA PHE A 615 12.53 11.85 -17.57
C PHE A 615 12.89 13.19 -16.96
N GLY A 616 13.06 14.22 -17.80
CA GLY A 616 13.16 15.60 -17.37
C GLY A 616 11.81 16.23 -17.11
N PHE A 617 11.82 17.43 -16.57
CA PHE A 617 10.57 18.19 -16.33
C PHE A 617 9.80 18.49 -17.64
N GLU A 618 10.50 18.57 -18.76
CA GLU A 618 9.94 18.78 -20.09
C GLU A 618 9.16 17.56 -20.63
N ASP A 619 9.46 16.35 -20.15
CA ASP A 619 8.86 15.11 -20.65
C ASP A 619 7.49 14.83 -20.05
N LYS A 620 7.20 15.36 -18.85
CA LYS A 620 5.99 15.05 -18.08
C LYS A 620 5.20 16.32 -17.72
N ILE A 621 4.85 17.14 -18.72
CA ILE A 621 4.03 18.33 -18.50
C ILE A 621 2.56 17.94 -18.50
N ALA A 622 1.87 18.17 -17.38
CA ALA A 622 0.50 17.76 -17.10
C ALA A 622 -0.43 18.97 -16.86
N PRO A 623 -0.97 19.60 -17.90
CA PRO A 623 -1.97 20.65 -17.75
C PRO A 623 -3.31 20.05 -17.30
N ARG A 624 -4.04 20.80 -16.47
CA ARG A 624 -5.35 20.44 -15.93
C ARG A 624 -6.26 21.63 -15.92
N PHE A 625 -7.49 21.45 -16.39
CA PHE A 625 -8.51 22.47 -16.48
C PHE A 625 -9.84 21.94 -15.97
N GLY A 626 -10.63 22.78 -15.34
CA GLY A 626 -11.94 22.40 -14.90
C GLY A 626 -12.84 23.63 -14.74
N ALA A 627 -14.13 23.42 -14.83
CA ALA A 627 -15.14 24.45 -14.62
C ALA A 627 -16.27 23.89 -13.77
N VAL A 628 -16.75 24.68 -12.83
CA VAL A 628 -17.93 24.40 -12.00
C VAL A 628 -18.87 25.57 -12.08
N TYR A 629 -20.15 25.29 -12.28
CA TYR A 629 -21.19 26.30 -12.28
C TYR A 629 -22.26 25.93 -11.25
N ASP A 630 -22.45 26.82 -10.25
CA ASP A 630 -23.54 26.74 -9.29
C ASP A 630 -24.80 27.35 -9.95
N VAL A 631 -25.74 26.49 -10.35
CA VAL A 631 -26.88 26.87 -11.19
C VAL A 631 -27.76 27.91 -10.52
N PHE A 632 -28.08 27.72 -9.25
CA PHE A 632 -28.95 28.61 -8.51
C PHE A 632 -28.19 29.63 -7.65
N GLY A 633 -26.94 29.37 -7.32
CA GLY A 633 -26.11 30.22 -6.45
C GLY A 633 -26.37 29.96 -4.96
N ASP A 634 -27.02 28.86 -4.62
CA ASP A 634 -27.36 28.45 -3.27
C ASP A 634 -26.70 27.11 -2.86
N SER A 635 -25.77 26.62 -3.70
CA SER A 635 -25.05 25.35 -3.52
C SER A 635 -25.93 24.10 -3.49
N THR A 636 -27.13 24.14 -4.12
CA THR A 636 -28.04 22.99 -4.21
C THR A 636 -27.87 22.17 -5.49
N LEU A 637 -27.40 22.82 -6.58
CA LEU A 637 -27.17 22.14 -7.87
C LEU A 637 -25.92 22.70 -8.55
N LYS A 638 -24.96 21.84 -8.85
CA LYS A 638 -23.78 22.20 -9.66
C LYS A 638 -23.71 21.40 -10.95
N ILE A 639 -23.18 22.02 -11.99
CA ILE A 639 -22.73 21.38 -13.22
C ILE A 639 -21.22 21.56 -13.28
N PHE A 640 -20.47 20.50 -13.54
CA PHE A 640 -19.02 20.58 -13.60
C PHE A 640 -18.42 19.65 -14.66
N GLY A 641 -17.23 20.00 -15.12
CA GLY A 641 -16.43 19.19 -16.02
C GLY A 641 -14.96 19.50 -15.86
N SER A 642 -14.13 18.53 -16.18
CA SER A 642 -12.68 18.67 -16.13
C SER A 642 -11.98 17.93 -17.27
N PHE A 643 -10.82 18.44 -17.64
CA PHE A 643 -9.89 17.83 -18.58
C PHE A 643 -8.47 17.92 -18.00
N GLY A 644 -7.69 16.86 -18.14
CA GLY A 644 -6.31 16.89 -17.66
C GLY A 644 -5.46 15.79 -18.27
N ILE A 645 -4.14 16.03 -18.26
CA ILE A 645 -3.12 15.02 -18.56
C ILE A 645 -2.57 14.50 -17.22
N TYR A 646 -2.46 13.20 -17.11
CA TYR A 646 -1.99 12.49 -15.92
C TYR A 646 -0.91 11.52 -16.33
N TYR A 647 0.16 11.45 -15.53
CA TYR A 647 1.24 10.50 -15.71
C TYR A 647 1.28 9.54 -14.51
N ASP A 648 1.46 8.26 -14.81
CA ASP A 648 1.84 7.28 -13.79
C ASP A 648 3.34 7.34 -13.54
N VAL A 649 3.77 6.80 -12.40
CA VAL A 649 5.18 6.60 -12.07
C VAL A 649 5.63 5.21 -12.48
N MET A 650 6.86 5.09 -12.93
CA MET A 650 7.45 3.78 -13.26
C MET A 650 7.57 2.93 -11.99
N LYS A 651 7.01 1.74 -11.99
CA LYS A 651 7.07 0.81 -10.86
C LYS A 651 8.45 0.13 -10.82
N LEU A 652 9.01 -0.06 -9.62
CA LEU A 652 10.34 -0.69 -9.47
C LEU A 652 10.36 -2.13 -9.99
N TYR A 653 9.21 -2.82 -10.02
CA TYR A 653 9.07 -4.13 -10.68
C TYR A 653 9.56 -4.13 -12.14
N MET A 654 9.31 -3.08 -12.91
CA MET A 654 9.79 -2.99 -14.28
C MET A 654 11.32 -2.86 -14.31
N ALA A 655 11.86 -2.11 -13.37
CA ALA A 655 13.29 -1.89 -13.27
C ALA A 655 14.03 -3.17 -12.82
N GLU A 656 13.43 -3.96 -11.93
CA GLU A 656 13.91 -5.28 -11.54
C GLU A 656 14.12 -6.18 -12.76
N GLY A 657 13.10 -6.30 -13.61
CA GLY A 657 13.12 -7.22 -14.76
C GLY A 657 13.94 -6.74 -15.95
N ALA A 658 14.10 -5.41 -16.13
CA ALA A 658 14.59 -4.85 -17.40
C ALA A 658 15.88 -4.03 -17.27
N PHE A 659 16.19 -3.43 -16.12
CA PHE A 659 17.18 -2.35 -16.05
C PHE A 659 18.41 -2.62 -15.18
N GLY A 660 18.75 -3.78 -14.88
CA GLY A 660 19.94 -4.00 -14.06
C GLY A 660 20.60 -5.30 -14.33
N GLY A 661 20.00 -5.98 -15.26
CA GLY A 661 20.39 -7.32 -15.46
C GLY A 661 19.99 -8.14 -14.24
N PHE A 662 18.76 -8.58 -14.26
CA PHE A 662 18.38 -9.83 -13.65
C PHE A 662 19.27 -10.86 -14.35
N LYS A 663 20.53 -10.93 -13.92
CA LYS A 663 21.44 -11.88 -14.52
C LYS A 663 21.11 -13.23 -13.92
N TRP A 664 20.11 -13.87 -14.48
CA TRP A 664 19.97 -15.30 -14.32
C TRP A 664 21.13 -15.95 -15.03
N GLN A 665 21.93 -16.64 -14.28
CA GLN A 665 22.92 -17.54 -14.82
C GLN A 665 22.28 -18.92 -14.82
N THR A 666 22.31 -19.60 -15.95
CA THR A 666 21.94 -21.02 -16.05
C THR A 666 23.16 -21.77 -16.50
N ASP A 667 23.65 -22.67 -15.66
CA ASP A 667 24.80 -23.50 -15.93
C ASP A 667 24.32 -24.87 -16.40
N TYR A 668 24.84 -25.35 -17.53
CA TYR A 668 24.45 -26.58 -18.20
C TYR A 668 25.52 -27.64 -18.04
N TYR A 669 25.09 -28.89 -17.84
CA TYR A 669 25.96 -30.04 -17.61
C TYR A 669 25.44 -31.29 -18.31
N THR A 670 26.36 -32.14 -18.78
CA THR A 670 25.97 -33.50 -19.26
C THR A 670 25.46 -34.33 -18.11
N LEU A 671 24.43 -35.16 -18.37
CA LEU A 671 23.92 -36.14 -17.40
C LEU A 671 24.51 -37.52 -17.71
N ASP A 672 25.56 -37.88 -17.00
CA ASP A 672 26.32 -39.15 -17.23
C ASP A 672 26.08 -40.20 -16.15
N VAL A 673 25.28 -39.88 -15.14
CA VAL A 673 24.91 -40.80 -14.04
C VAL A 673 23.42 -41.13 -14.09
N ALA A 674 23.09 -42.42 -13.91
CA ALA A 674 21.70 -42.85 -13.81
C ALA A 674 21.01 -42.32 -12.53
N ASP A 675 21.75 -42.27 -11.42
CA ASP A 675 21.26 -41.77 -10.15
C ASP A 675 21.40 -40.25 -10.06
N TYR A 676 20.36 -39.51 -10.49
CA TYR A 676 20.34 -38.04 -10.44
C TYR A 676 20.52 -37.45 -9.03
N ARG A 677 20.29 -38.23 -7.97
CA ARG A 677 20.48 -37.80 -6.57
C ARG A 677 21.95 -37.60 -6.20
N LEU A 678 22.87 -38.14 -7.04
CA LEU A 678 24.31 -37.93 -6.92
C LEU A 678 24.76 -36.53 -7.44
N ILE A 679 23.88 -35.77 -8.12
CA ILE A 679 24.17 -34.42 -8.52
C ILE A 679 24.32 -33.57 -7.25
N ALA A 680 25.57 -33.23 -6.93
CA ALA A 680 25.94 -32.57 -5.68
C ALA A 680 25.80 -31.05 -5.83
N ALA A 681 24.61 -30.56 -6.04
CA ALA A 681 24.33 -29.12 -6.23
C ALA A 681 24.71 -28.26 -5.01
N ASN A 682 24.95 -28.87 -3.84
CA ASN A 682 25.31 -28.15 -2.61
C ASN A 682 26.71 -27.51 -2.61
N ASN A 683 27.59 -27.92 -3.53
CA ASN A 683 28.96 -27.38 -3.62
C ASN A 683 29.08 -26.16 -4.52
N LEU A 684 28.00 -25.72 -5.17
CA LEU A 684 27.99 -24.51 -6.00
C LEU A 684 27.96 -23.22 -5.15
N VAL A 685 27.90 -23.35 -3.84
CA VAL A 685 27.96 -22.22 -2.89
C VAL A 685 29.40 -21.76 -2.75
N GLY A 686 29.85 -20.83 -3.58
CA GLY A 686 31.17 -20.23 -3.41
C GLY A 686 31.71 -19.46 -4.58
N ASN A 687 31.15 -19.58 -5.76
CA ASN A 687 31.60 -18.81 -6.90
C ASN A 687 30.75 -17.51 -7.03
N THR A 688 31.09 -16.51 -6.24
CA THR A 688 30.44 -15.19 -6.27
C THR A 688 31.08 -14.25 -7.30
N ASP A 689 32.10 -14.72 -8.04
CA ASP A 689 32.79 -13.91 -9.03
C ASP A 689 32.31 -14.25 -10.45
N PRO A 690 31.58 -13.36 -11.12
CA PRO A 690 31.14 -13.55 -12.49
C PRO A 690 32.28 -13.59 -13.52
N GLY A 691 33.52 -13.30 -13.08
CA GLY A 691 34.74 -13.41 -13.87
C GLY A 691 35.61 -14.62 -13.56
N ALA A 692 35.35 -15.35 -12.48
CA ALA A 692 36.04 -16.57 -12.14
C ALA A 692 35.47 -17.72 -12.98
N GLY A 693 35.96 -17.86 -14.20
CA GLY A 693 35.57 -18.95 -15.08
C GLY A 693 35.65 -20.32 -14.43
N ALA A 694 34.76 -21.14 -14.82
CA ALA A 694 34.66 -22.62 -14.86
C ALA A 694 35.51 -23.53 -13.93
N SER A 695 36.45 -23.06 -13.11
CA SER A 695 37.33 -23.92 -12.33
C SER A 695 36.68 -24.58 -11.11
N GLY A 696 35.63 -23.96 -10.54
CA GLY A 696 34.84 -24.55 -9.47
C GLY A 696 33.81 -25.54 -10.01
N ASP A 697 33.21 -25.21 -11.13
CA ASP A 697 32.12 -25.95 -11.75
C ASP A 697 32.58 -27.25 -12.39
N ALA A 698 33.78 -27.28 -12.97
CA ALA A 698 34.40 -28.48 -13.50
C ALA A 698 34.66 -29.56 -12.43
N ALA A 699 35.02 -29.17 -11.21
CA ALA A 699 35.22 -30.07 -10.10
C ALA A 699 33.93 -30.73 -9.60
N ILE A 700 32.81 -30.00 -9.68
CA ILE A 700 31.46 -30.48 -9.28
C ILE A 700 30.93 -31.45 -10.32
N SER A 701 31.06 -31.08 -11.59
CA SER A 701 30.67 -31.90 -12.73
C SER A 701 31.44 -33.25 -12.73
N GLN A 702 32.72 -33.21 -12.44
CA GLN A 702 33.53 -34.45 -12.31
C GLN A 702 33.07 -35.38 -11.16
N ALA A 703 32.66 -34.82 -10.01
CA ALA A 703 32.16 -35.60 -8.90
C ALA A 703 30.80 -36.25 -9.19
N ALA A 704 29.98 -35.67 -10.06
CA ALA A 704 28.68 -36.18 -10.50
C ALA A 704 28.76 -37.00 -11.80
N GLY A 705 29.96 -37.13 -12.40
CA GLY A 705 30.16 -37.84 -13.65
C GLY A 705 29.68 -37.06 -14.89
N GLY A 706 29.40 -35.75 -14.74
CA GLY A 706 28.98 -34.86 -15.85
C GLY A 706 30.09 -33.93 -16.31
N THR A 707 30.00 -33.43 -17.52
CA THR A 707 30.90 -32.41 -18.09
C THR A 707 30.15 -31.09 -18.20
N TYR A 708 30.77 -30.00 -17.74
CA TYR A 708 30.27 -28.62 -17.94
C TYR A 708 30.25 -28.31 -19.45
N LEU A 709 29.15 -27.77 -19.92
CA LEU A 709 28.90 -27.46 -21.33
C LEU A 709 29.18 -26.02 -21.68
#